data_51af95307371a875de64605c722d3a16
#
_entry.id   51af95307371a875de64605c722d3a16
#
_cell.length_a   1.000
_cell.length_b   1.000
_cell.length_c   1.000
_cell.angle_alpha   90.00
_cell.angle_beta   90.00
_cell.angle_gamma   90.00
#
_symmetry.space_group_name_H-M   'P 1'
#
loop_
_entity.id
_entity.type
_entity.pdbx_description
1 polymer ?
#
loop_
_entity_poly.entity_id
_entity_poly.type
_entity_poly.pdbx_seq_one_letter_code
_entity_poly.pdbx_strand_id
1 'polypeptide(L)'
;MIYQQMSDFLKLTKCLLFSAFCLSLATFSTLAYSADTPSPYLIGRGISDVTGPSYGIQMWGFGRADQLTKGIHIRQRSRAFVIAQAGDPEKRLVFVSVDLGSIEHHITLAVIDELQSRYGAAYGLNNVIISATHTHAGPGGYWHSRLDNGFDGGFYPQHFEAIVKGITDSVVDAHNDLQSGEIFIGTGELTNAGANRSMLAYVENPQSERDQYPRNTPTQMTLLKFVAKTGDIGMLNWFALHPTAMNFYNPLISGDHKGYASLQMEQRLGNRYDGEKSFVAAFAQADPGDVTPNTNLNNTGPGETDVETTKIMGERQLDMATKLYESAQEPLSGTIETRQVYVDLRNYKVSDQFTQADDQTTCPTAYGYSFAGGSTEDGGGHFLFREGMTEQNFILDLLIRWLTGAPKWTQRVKDCQKPKPILLETGSGEPPLQSQIRSVTVALVGQLAILALPAEITTMAGRRLRATVMNALSGRAKHVVLAGYSNGYAGYITTPEEYMVQQYEGGHTLHGRWTLPAYQQIVSGLANSLVSGEAAKTNIPYDDWRGKSVETSLYAGPRQTLTDDKALGDRFSERLDDKVEYGRGEAVQARFWSHDPTANFRTGNNFLKVQQKKQAGWKTVATDSDWSTTVRWQAKDQGMIATLTWHIDANVENGEYRLMHLGHGPQGNPFKGYSRTIQIK
;
A
#
# COMPACT_ATOMS: atom_id res chain seq x y z
N MET A 1 -49.30 63.06 -21.04
CA MET A 1 -49.80 62.45 -19.79
C MET A 1 -49.65 60.88 -19.84
N ILE A 2 -49.91 60.28 -20.98
CA ILE A 2 -49.87 58.79 -21.10
C ILE A 2 -48.40 58.23 -21.06
N TYR A 3 -47.40 58.94 -21.53
CA TYR A 3 -45.99 58.48 -21.57
C TYR A 3 -45.34 58.52 -20.19
N GLN A 4 -45.77 59.36 -19.27
CA GLN A 4 -45.25 59.45 -17.91
C GLN A 4 -45.71 58.26 -17.02
N GLN A 5 -46.97 57.86 -17.19
CA GLN A 5 -47.55 56.73 -16.44
C GLN A 5 -47.00 55.36 -16.84
N MET A 6 -46.63 55.22 -18.11
CA MET A 6 -45.95 53.95 -18.56
C MET A 6 -44.50 53.82 -18.05
N SER A 7 -43.77 54.94 -17.88
CA SER A 7 -42.43 54.95 -17.33
C SER A 7 -42.38 54.55 -15.85
N ASP A 8 -43.36 55.01 -15.08
CA ASP A 8 -43.45 54.73 -13.64
C ASP A 8 -43.91 53.30 -13.36
N PHE A 9 -44.78 52.75 -14.20
CA PHE A 9 -45.21 51.34 -14.12
C PHE A 9 -44.08 50.38 -14.44
N LEU A 10 -43.21 50.70 -15.39
CA LEU A 10 -42.01 49.91 -15.73
C LEU A 10 -40.92 50.01 -14.64
N LYS A 11 -40.83 51.08 -13.89
CA LYS A 11 -39.91 51.20 -12.75
C LYS A 11 -40.44 50.44 -11.53
N LEU A 12 -41.73 50.41 -11.26
CA LEU A 12 -42.30 49.61 -10.18
C LEU A 12 -42.22 48.14 -10.44
N THR A 13 -42.37 47.63 -11.68
CA THR A 13 -42.27 46.25 -12.06
C THR A 13 -40.82 45.77 -12.00
N LYS A 14 -39.84 46.63 -12.33
CA LYS A 14 -38.39 46.26 -12.16
C LYS A 14 -37.97 46.20 -10.70
N CYS A 15 -38.49 47.05 -9.80
CA CYS A 15 -38.22 46.96 -8.37
C CYS A 15 -38.87 45.72 -7.73
N LEU A 16 -40.07 45.32 -8.13
CA LEU A 16 -40.72 44.13 -7.63
C LEU A 16 -40.09 42.83 -8.11
N LEU A 17 -39.59 42.78 -9.37
CA LEU A 17 -38.84 41.64 -9.89
C LEU A 17 -37.44 41.53 -9.27
N PHE A 18 -36.80 42.65 -8.94
CA PHE A 18 -35.50 42.63 -8.27
C PHE A 18 -35.60 42.21 -6.78
N SER A 19 -36.69 42.63 -6.10
CA SER A 19 -36.96 42.20 -4.72
C SER A 19 -37.36 40.73 -4.63
N ALA A 20 -38.09 40.17 -5.63
CA ALA A 20 -38.43 38.77 -5.71
C ALA A 20 -37.19 37.88 -6.03
N PHE A 21 -36.23 38.41 -6.83
CA PHE A 21 -34.99 37.71 -7.14
C PHE A 21 -33.99 37.73 -5.97
N CYS A 22 -33.97 38.78 -5.15
CA CYS A 22 -33.18 38.86 -3.93
C CYS A 22 -33.79 38.03 -2.77
N LEU A 23 -35.09 37.78 -2.74
CA LEU A 23 -35.69 36.88 -1.74
C LEU A 23 -35.60 35.41 -2.09
N SER A 24 -35.42 35.05 -3.37
CA SER A 24 -35.24 33.66 -3.79
C SER A 24 -33.78 33.16 -3.68
N LEU A 25 -32.81 34.04 -3.44
CA LEU A 25 -31.41 33.67 -3.17
C LEU A 25 -31.10 33.55 -1.66
N ALA A 26 -32.04 33.77 -0.78
CA ALA A 26 -31.87 33.69 0.67
C ALA A 26 -32.45 32.41 1.30
N THR A 27 -32.96 31.47 0.50
CA THR A 27 -33.25 30.11 0.99
C THR A 27 -32.19 29.12 0.53
N PHE A 28 -30.92 29.41 0.79
CA PHE A 28 -29.99 28.35 1.13
C PHE A 28 -30.47 27.84 2.49
N SER A 29 -31.27 26.80 2.44
CA SER A 29 -31.50 25.96 3.60
C SER A 29 -30.11 25.49 4.04
N THR A 30 -29.51 26.19 4.98
CA THR A 30 -28.61 25.52 5.93
C THR A 30 -29.52 24.45 6.51
N LEU A 31 -29.38 23.22 6.01
CA LEU A 31 -29.70 22.04 6.79
C LEU A 31 -28.90 22.22 8.07
N ALA A 32 -29.52 22.87 9.05
CA ALA A 32 -29.04 22.82 10.42
C ALA A 32 -29.13 21.33 10.76
N TYR A 33 -28.02 20.66 10.64
CA TYR A 33 -27.85 19.32 11.12
C TYR A 33 -28.17 19.36 12.61
N SER A 34 -29.25 18.71 12.98
CA SER A 34 -29.75 18.68 14.34
C SER A 34 -28.63 18.16 15.25
N ALA A 35 -28.16 19.02 16.15
CA ALA A 35 -27.02 18.74 17.05
C ALA A 35 -27.27 17.62 18.09
N ASP A 36 -28.37 16.88 18.01
CA ASP A 36 -28.85 15.95 19.04
C ASP A 36 -28.97 14.48 18.61
N THR A 37 -28.64 14.12 17.38
CA THR A 37 -28.51 12.70 17.04
C THR A 37 -27.11 12.21 17.41
N PRO A 38 -26.98 11.22 18.32
CA PRO A 38 -25.66 10.69 18.64
C PRO A 38 -24.96 10.18 17.38
N SER A 39 -23.73 10.58 17.14
CA SER A 39 -22.93 10.06 16.03
C SER A 39 -22.88 8.55 16.12
N PRO A 40 -23.06 7.80 15.00
CA PRO A 40 -23.19 6.35 15.03
C PRO A 40 -21.87 5.63 15.39
N TYR A 41 -20.74 6.31 15.24
CA TYR A 41 -19.42 5.74 15.43
C TYR A 41 -18.53 6.54 16.39
N LEU A 42 -17.61 5.80 17.01
CA LEU A 42 -16.35 6.33 17.52
C LEU A 42 -15.30 6.10 16.45
N ILE A 43 -14.56 7.14 16.08
CA ILE A 43 -13.55 7.10 15.04
C ILE A 43 -12.22 7.61 15.58
N GLY A 44 -11.14 6.95 15.22
CA GLY A 44 -9.79 7.37 15.59
C GLY A 44 -8.81 7.10 14.46
N ARG A 45 -7.76 7.91 14.41
CA ARG A 45 -6.69 7.83 13.42
C ARG A 45 -5.32 7.72 14.05
N GLY A 46 -4.40 7.06 13.34
CA GLY A 46 -3.01 7.01 13.76
C GLY A 46 -2.07 6.85 12.58
N ILE A 47 -0.86 7.35 12.73
CA ILE A 47 0.18 7.25 11.71
C ILE A 47 1.53 7.04 12.38
N SER A 48 2.32 6.09 11.86
CA SER A 48 3.66 5.81 12.36
C SER A 48 4.63 5.47 11.25
N ASP A 49 5.93 5.61 11.52
CA ASP A 49 7.01 5.27 10.60
C ASP A 49 7.29 3.76 10.66
N VAL A 50 7.41 3.11 9.51
CA VAL A 50 7.79 1.70 9.36
C VAL A 50 9.05 1.53 8.50
N THR A 51 9.75 2.63 8.22
CA THR A 51 10.94 2.63 7.37
C THR A 51 12.02 1.70 7.94
N GLY A 52 12.42 0.73 7.13
CA GLY A 52 13.42 -0.25 7.48
C GLY A 52 14.86 0.15 7.08
N PRO A 53 15.74 -0.84 6.88
CA PRO A 53 17.15 -0.64 6.58
C PRO A 53 17.34 0.05 5.24
N SER A 54 17.99 1.22 5.26
CA SER A 54 18.13 2.09 4.09
C SER A 54 19.44 1.89 3.31
N TYR A 55 20.23 0.85 3.62
CA TYR A 55 21.45 0.53 2.89
C TYR A 55 21.74 -0.97 2.84
N GLY A 56 22.01 -1.49 1.64
CA GLY A 56 22.56 -2.82 1.42
C GLY A 56 21.59 -4.00 1.54
N ILE A 57 20.29 -3.76 1.75
CA ILE A 57 19.27 -4.79 1.79
C ILE A 57 18.56 -4.86 0.44
N GLN A 58 18.30 -6.08 -0.04
CA GLN A 58 17.53 -6.30 -1.27
C GLN A 58 16.12 -5.72 -1.13
N MET A 59 15.66 -5.00 -2.15
CA MET A 59 14.29 -4.49 -2.18
C MET A 59 13.29 -5.59 -2.51
N TRP A 60 12.11 -5.49 -1.93
CA TRP A 60 11.00 -6.39 -2.20
C TRP A 60 10.34 -6.10 -3.54
N GLY A 61 9.84 -7.13 -4.23
CA GLY A 61 8.85 -7.04 -5.31
C GLY A 61 9.37 -7.43 -6.69
N PHE A 62 10.47 -6.86 -7.19
CA PHE A 62 10.99 -7.20 -8.53
C PHE A 62 11.81 -8.49 -8.58
N GLY A 63 12.09 -9.13 -7.43
CA GLY A 63 12.90 -10.35 -7.38
C GLY A 63 14.35 -10.18 -7.87
N ARG A 64 14.90 -8.96 -7.79
CA ARG A 64 16.23 -8.61 -8.29
C ARG A 64 17.25 -8.50 -7.18
N ALA A 65 18.20 -9.43 -7.15
CA ALA A 65 19.27 -9.45 -6.15
C ALA A 65 20.22 -8.24 -6.22
N ASP A 66 20.26 -7.52 -7.34
CA ASP A 66 21.07 -6.31 -7.55
C ASP A 66 20.34 -5.00 -7.15
N GLN A 67 19.01 -5.04 -6.91
CA GLN A 67 18.26 -3.91 -6.39
C GLN A 67 18.41 -3.82 -4.86
N LEU A 68 19.49 -3.17 -4.43
CA LEU A 68 19.79 -2.97 -3.01
C LEU A 68 19.45 -1.54 -2.58
N THR A 69 18.91 -1.40 -1.36
CA THR A 69 18.69 -0.08 -0.74
C THR A 69 20.00 0.70 -0.65
N LYS A 70 19.97 1.99 -1.03
CA LYS A 70 21.11 2.93 -0.92
C LYS A 70 20.68 4.30 -0.40
N GLY A 71 19.47 4.40 0.14
CA GLY A 71 18.96 5.66 0.65
C GLY A 71 17.45 5.71 0.83
N ILE A 72 16.97 6.91 1.12
CA ILE A 72 15.56 7.23 1.34
C ILE A 72 15.18 8.39 0.42
N HIS A 73 14.09 8.24 -0.34
CA HIS A 73 13.39 9.33 -0.99
C HIS A 73 12.27 9.84 -0.08
N ILE A 74 11.31 8.99 0.24
CA ILE A 74 10.30 9.26 1.28
C ILE A 74 10.21 8.09 2.25
N ARG A 75 9.94 8.38 3.52
CA ARG A 75 9.75 7.36 4.54
C ARG A 75 8.47 6.59 4.33
N GLN A 76 8.50 5.30 4.65
CA GLN A 76 7.34 4.42 4.61
C GLN A 76 6.51 4.58 5.90
N ARG A 77 5.18 4.59 5.76
CA ARG A 77 4.25 4.85 6.85
C ARG A 77 3.20 3.75 7.00
N SER A 78 2.80 3.52 8.24
CA SER A 78 1.59 2.81 8.62
C SER A 78 0.51 3.83 8.96
N ARG A 79 -0.66 3.74 8.34
CA ARG A 79 -1.82 4.62 8.54
C ARG A 79 -3.00 3.78 8.99
N ALA A 80 -3.45 4.00 10.22
CA ALA A 80 -4.48 3.20 10.87
C ALA A 80 -5.74 4.02 11.13
N PHE A 81 -6.90 3.38 10.93
CA PHE A 81 -8.20 3.88 11.33
C PHE A 81 -8.88 2.84 12.22
N VAL A 82 -9.35 3.27 13.39
CA VAL A 82 -10.22 2.48 14.26
C VAL A 82 -11.63 3.04 14.13
N ILE A 83 -12.58 2.18 13.79
CA ILE A 83 -14.01 2.50 13.71
C ILE A 83 -14.70 1.59 14.74
N ALA A 84 -15.37 2.17 15.73
CA ALA A 84 -16.12 1.44 16.73
C ALA A 84 -17.56 1.92 16.79
N GLN A 85 -18.51 1.06 17.14
CA GLN A 85 -19.91 1.43 17.27
C GLN A 85 -20.12 2.23 18.56
N ALA A 86 -20.71 3.42 18.47
CA ALA A 86 -20.84 4.31 19.62
C ALA A 86 -21.59 3.69 20.82
N GLY A 87 -22.64 2.88 20.55
CA GLY A 87 -23.44 2.20 21.57
C GLY A 87 -22.86 0.83 22.05
N ASP A 88 -21.85 0.30 21.35
CA ASP A 88 -21.24 -0.99 21.62
C ASP A 88 -19.78 -0.98 21.11
N PRO A 89 -18.84 -0.33 21.83
CA PRO A 89 -17.46 -0.17 21.37
C PRO A 89 -16.67 -1.46 21.19
N GLU A 90 -17.18 -2.60 21.67
CA GLU A 90 -16.60 -3.92 21.40
C GLU A 90 -16.78 -4.32 19.92
N LYS A 91 -17.84 -3.84 19.28
CA LYS A 91 -18.01 -3.92 17.82
C LYS A 91 -17.15 -2.86 17.15
N ARG A 92 -15.97 -3.27 16.73
CA ARG A 92 -14.99 -2.41 16.08
C ARG A 92 -14.29 -3.06 14.92
N LEU A 93 -13.77 -2.24 14.03
CA LEU A 93 -12.90 -2.62 12.93
C LEU A 93 -11.66 -1.73 12.94
N VAL A 94 -10.51 -2.32 12.73
CA VAL A 94 -9.25 -1.63 12.42
C VAL A 94 -8.92 -1.88 10.97
N PHE A 95 -8.67 -0.80 10.23
CA PHE A 95 -8.07 -0.87 8.91
C PHE A 95 -6.74 -0.14 8.91
N VAL A 96 -5.69 -0.85 8.51
CA VAL A 96 -4.34 -0.30 8.38
C VAL A 96 -3.93 -0.37 6.91
N SER A 97 -3.54 0.76 6.33
CA SER A 97 -2.79 0.83 5.08
C SER A 97 -1.33 1.10 5.38
N VAL A 98 -0.43 0.22 4.92
CA VAL A 98 1.00 0.34 5.21
C VAL A 98 1.83 0.35 3.92
N ASP A 99 2.83 1.24 3.85
CA ASP A 99 3.72 1.40 2.68
C ASP A 99 4.76 0.27 2.62
N LEU A 100 4.30 -0.97 2.44
CA LEU A 100 5.12 -2.17 2.28
C LEU A 100 4.83 -2.86 0.95
N GLY A 101 5.69 -3.77 0.53
CA GLY A 101 5.47 -4.60 -0.64
C GLY A 101 4.31 -5.59 -0.45
N SER A 102 4.27 -6.25 0.69
CA SER A 102 3.18 -7.15 1.08
C SER A 102 3.12 -7.31 2.60
N ILE A 103 2.02 -7.87 3.10
CA ILE A 103 1.93 -8.28 4.50
C ILE A 103 2.25 -9.77 4.59
N GLU A 104 3.32 -10.09 5.27
CA GLU A 104 3.58 -11.45 5.70
C GLU A 104 2.71 -11.74 6.93
N HIS A 105 2.05 -12.92 6.97
CA HIS A 105 1.02 -13.18 7.99
C HIS A 105 1.57 -13.15 9.43
N HIS A 106 2.86 -13.47 9.62
CA HIS A 106 3.49 -13.40 10.94
C HIS A 106 3.63 -11.95 11.47
N ILE A 107 3.66 -10.95 10.57
CA ILE A 107 3.50 -9.53 10.96
C ILE A 107 2.12 -9.32 11.57
N THR A 108 1.07 -9.81 10.91
CA THR A 108 -0.31 -9.71 11.42
C THR A 108 -0.44 -10.35 12.80
N LEU A 109 0.09 -11.56 12.98
CA LEU A 109 0.08 -12.27 14.27
C LEU A 109 0.83 -11.50 15.34
N ALA A 110 2.02 -10.99 15.04
CA ALA A 110 2.83 -10.23 16.00
C ALA A 110 2.17 -8.91 16.42
N VAL A 111 1.56 -8.19 15.46
CA VAL A 111 0.78 -6.96 15.76
C VAL A 111 -0.41 -7.27 16.64
N ILE A 112 -1.14 -8.36 16.37
CA ILE A 112 -2.29 -8.77 17.19
C ILE A 112 -1.85 -9.14 18.60
N ASP A 113 -0.75 -9.88 18.78
CA ASP A 113 -0.21 -10.23 20.10
C ASP A 113 0.14 -8.97 20.90
N GLU A 114 0.78 -7.97 20.28
CA GLU A 114 1.08 -6.69 20.89
C GLU A 114 -0.17 -5.89 21.28
N LEU A 115 -1.18 -5.87 20.40
CA LEU A 115 -2.45 -5.20 20.69
C LEU A 115 -3.22 -5.91 21.82
N GLN A 116 -3.24 -7.24 21.82
CA GLN A 116 -3.89 -8.02 22.88
C GLN A 116 -3.19 -7.89 24.22
N SER A 117 -1.87 -7.75 24.23
CA SER A 117 -1.13 -7.50 25.47
C SER A 117 -1.53 -6.17 26.15
N ARG A 118 -1.99 -5.19 25.35
CA ARG A 118 -2.37 -3.83 25.80
C ARG A 118 -3.88 -3.68 26.07
N TYR A 119 -4.70 -4.29 25.22
CA TYR A 119 -6.15 -4.04 25.15
C TYR A 119 -6.99 -5.32 25.29
N GLY A 120 -6.38 -6.47 25.61
CA GLY A 120 -7.07 -7.73 25.75
C GLY A 120 -7.78 -8.16 24.46
N ALA A 121 -8.98 -8.71 24.59
CA ALA A 121 -9.76 -9.24 23.47
C ALA A 121 -10.36 -8.17 22.53
N ALA A 122 -10.14 -6.87 22.79
CA ALA A 122 -10.68 -5.81 21.95
C ALA A 122 -10.15 -5.86 20.50
N TYR A 123 -8.99 -6.46 20.28
CA TYR A 123 -8.36 -6.65 18.97
C TYR A 123 -8.02 -8.11 18.72
N GLY A 124 -8.27 -8.56 17.50
CA GLY A 124 -7.99 -9.93 17.07
C GLY A 124 -8.07 -10.07 15.55
N LEU A 125 -7.81 -11.28 15.05
CA LEU A 125 -7.83 -11.61 13.63
C LEU A 125 -9.17 -11.26 12.93
N ASN A 126 -10.26 -11.30 13.70
CA ASN A 126 -11.60 -11.04 13.21
C ASN A 126 -11.89 -9.56 12.94
N ASN A 127 -11.14 -8.63 13.54
CA ASN A 127 -11.44 -7.19 13.43
C ASN A 127 -10.22 -6.31 13.12
N VAL A 128 -9.06 -6.90 12.79
CA VAL A 128 -7.85 -6.19 12.37
C VAL A 128 -7.53 -6.56 10.93
N ILE A 129 -7.59 -5.59 10.02
CA ILE A 129 -7.20 -5.71 8.62
C ILE A 129 -5.96 -4.85 8.41
N ILE A 130 -4.84 -5.48 8.05
CA ILE A 130 -3.59 -4.82 7.69
C ILE A 130 -3.35 -5.09 6.20
N SER A 131 -3.37 -4.04 5.38
CA SER A 131 -3.22 -4.10 3.92
C SER A 131 -1.99 -3.33 3.47
N ALA A 132 -1.14 -3.94 2.65
CA ALA A 132 0.00 -3.26 2.05
C ALA A 132 -0.42 -2.40 0.85
N THR A 133 0.27 -1.29 0.64
CA THR A 133 0.16 -0.50 -0.60
C THR A 133 0.81 -1.20 -1.78
N HIS A 134 1.69 -2.17 -1.53
CA HIS A 134 2.42 -2.96 -2.50
C HIS A 134 3.57 -2.21 -3.18
N THR A 135 4.25 -1.29 -2.49
CA THR A 135 5.42 -0.62 -3.07
C THR A 135 6.57 -1.61 -3.34
N HIS A 136 7.18 -1.52 -4.52
CA HIS A 136 8.38 -2.27 -4.90
C HIS A 136 9.68 -1.48 -4.60
N ALA A 137 9.56 -0.34 -3.93
CA ALA A 137 10.68 0.50 -3.52
C ALA A 137 10.87 0.52 -2.00
N GLY A 138 10.73 -0.63 -1.35
CA GLY A 138 10.98 -0.83 0.08
C GLY A 138 11.90 -2.01 0.33
N PRO A 139 12.62 -2.06 1.47
CA PRO A 139 13.47 -3.18 1.80
C PRO A 139 12.66 -4.45 2.05
N GLY A 140 13.16 -5.60 1.57
CA GLY A 140 12.70 -6.95 1.92
C GLY A 140 13.25 -7.43 3.26
N GLY A 141 13.37 -8.75 3.41
CA GLY A 141 14.02 -9.37 4.56
C GLY A 141 13.15 -9.43 5.83
N TYR A 142 11.83 -9.38 5.71
CA TYR A 142 10.91 -9.46 6.85
C TYR A 142 10.01 -10.71 6.85
N TRP A 143 10.28 -11.67 5.96
CA TRP A 143 9.50 -12.90 5.82
C TRP A 143 10.05 -14.05 6.67
N HIS A 144 9.17 -14.83 7.31
CA HIS A 144 9.54 -16.07 8.03
C HIS A 144 9.52 -17.31 7.15
N SER A 145 8.90 -17.23 5.97
CA SER A 145 8.94 -18.31 4.99
C SER A 145 10.36 -18.52 4.45
N ARG A 146 10.83 -19.76 4.46
CA ARG A 146 12.15 -20.11 3.94
C ARG A 146 12.34 -19.78 2.47
N LEU A 147 11.25 -19.91 1.69
CA LEU A 147 11.28 -19.62 0.26
C LEU A 147 11.39 -18.12 0.00
N ASP A 148 10.53 -17.34 0.64
CA ASP A 148 10.44 -15.92 0.40
C ASP A 148 11.68 -15.19 0.90
N ASN A 149 12.28 -15.67 2.02
CA ASN A 149 13.60 -15.20 2.46
C ASN A 149 14.70 -15.41 1.42
N GLY A 150 14.66 -16.52 0.68
CA GLY A 150 15.62 -16.78 -0.40
C GLY A 150 15.50 -15.76 -1.54
N PHE A 151 14.30 -15.25 -1.83
CA PHE A 151 14.07 -14.22 -2.85
C PHE A 151 14.43 -12.81 -2.37
N ASP A 152 14.34 -12.55 -1.04
CA ASP A 152 14.53 -11.22 -0.43
C ASP A 152 15.91 -11.04 0.23
N GLY A 153 16.85 -11.93 -0.02
CA GLY A 153 18.21 -11.85 0.55
C GLY A 153 18.31 -12.22 2.03
N GLY A 154 17.35 -12.98 2.57
CA GLY A 154 17.33 -13.51 3.93
C GLY A 154 16.44 -12.71 4.90
N PHE A 155 16.33 -13.21 6.14
CA PHE A 155 15.53 -12.59 7.19
C PHE A 155 16.34 -11.58 8.00
N TYR A 156 15.80 -10.38 8.20
CA TYR A 156 16.39 -9.30 8.98
C TYR A 156 15.49 -8.95 10.18
N PRO A 157 15.74 -9.52 11.37
CA PRO A 157 14.85 -9.44 12.52
C PRO A 157 14.49 -8.02 12.92
N GLN A 158 15.48 -7.10 12.93
CA GLN A 158 15.25 -5.70 13.31
C GLN A 158 14.31 -4.98 12.36
N HIS A 159 14.27 -5.39 11.07
CA HIS A 159 13.30 -4.84 10.12
C HIS A 159 11.90 -5.34 10.41
N PHE A 160 11.74 -6.64 10.65
CA PHE A 160 10.47 -7.22 11.08
C PHE A 160 9.93 -6.53 12.36
N GLU A 161 10.79 -6.35 13.37
CA GLU A 161 10.43 -5.66 14.62
C GLU A 161 10.04 -4.20 14.39
N ALA A 162 10.75 -3.47 13.50
CA ALA A 162 10.42 -2.08 13.16
C ALA A 162 9.04 -1.96 12.49
N ILE A 163 8.71 -2.90 11.58
CA ILE A 163 7.41 -2.98 10.92
C ILE A 163 6.30 -3.27 11.94
N VAL A 164 6.46 -4.31 12.75
CA VAL A 164 5.48 -4.69 13.79
C VAL A 164 5.23 -3.53 14.75
N LYS A 165 6.32 -2.92 15.25
CA LYS A 165 6.23 -1.77 16.14
C LYS A 165 5.50 -0.59 15.49
N GLY A 166 5.87 -0.21 14.26
CA GLY A 166 5.26 0.94 13.59
C GLY A 166 3.78 0.71 13.28
N ILE A 167 3.38 -0.51 12.87
CA ILE A 167 1.97 -0.83 12.68
C ILE A 167 1.23 -0.78 14.03
N THR A 168 1.76 -1.41 15.06
CA THR A 168 1.18 -1.40 16.41
C THR A 168 1.01 0.03 16.92
N ASP A 169 2.05 0.86 16.82
CA ASP A 169 2.00 2.26 17.28
C ASP A 169 0.91 3.06 16.54
N SER A 170 0.75 2.87 15.24
CA SER A 170 -0.32 3.54 14.47
C SER A 170 -1.72 3.13 14.95
N VAL A 171 -1.93 1.84 15.29
CA VAL A 171 -3.21 1.37 15.84
C VAL A 171 -3.42 1.88 17.27
N VAL A 172 -2.38 1.92 18.10
CA VAL A 172 -2.43 2.49 19.45
C VAL A 172 -2.78 3.98 19.40
N ASP A 173 -2.15 4.74 18.50
CA ASP A 173 -2.48 6.15 18.29
C ASP A 173 -3.96 6.30 17.87
N ALA A 174 -4.45 5.48 16.95
CA ALA A 174 -5.84 5.49 16.50
C ALA A 174 -6.82 5.08 17.63
N HIS A 175 -6.45 4.12 18.49
CA HIS A 175 -7.25 3.74 19.65
C HIS A 175 -7.37 4.90 20.66
N ASN A 176 -6.26 5.56 20.93
CA ASN A 176 -6.23 6.68 21.89
C ASN A 176 -6.90 7.95 21.35
N ASP A 177 -7.04 8.08 20.01
CA ASP A 177 -7.73 9.19 19.33
C ASP A 177 -9.24 8.95 19.18
N LEU A 178 -9.80 7.84 19.67
CA LEU A 178 -11.22 7.51 19.52
C LEU A 178 -12.13 8.62 20.07
N GLN A 179 -12.94 9.17 19.18
CA GLN A 179 -13.88 10.25 19.46
C GLN A 179 -15.16 10.06 18.66
N SER A 180 -16.25 10.67 19.14
CA SER A 180 -17.54 10.63 18.44
C SER A 180 -17.41 11.30 17.06
N GLY A 181 -17.88 10.63 16.01
CA GLY A 181 -17.76 11.14 14.65
C GLY A 181 -18.64 10.42 13.64
N GLU A 182 -18.59 10.93 12.43
CA GLU A 182 -19.30 10.46 11.26
C GLU A 182 -18.34 10.06 10.17
N ILE A 183 -18.80 9.16 9.33
CA ILE A 183 -18.05 8.70 8.15
C ILE A 183 -18.94 8.96 6.95
N PHE A 184 -18.39 9.60 5.92
CA PHE A 184 -19.07 9.80 4.65
C PHE A 184 -18.35 9.01 3.56
N ILE A 185 -19.13 8.40 2.65
CA ILE A 185 -18.60 7.65 1.51
C ILE A 185 -18.73 8.47 0.23
N GLY A 186 -17.68 8.45 -0.59
CA GLY A 186 -17.65 8.98 -1.93
C GLY A 186 -17.13 7.94 -2.91
N THR A 187 -17.70 7.88 -4.11
CA THR A 187 -17.25 7.01 -5.20
C THR A 187 -17.10 7.79 -6.49
N GLY A 188 -16.12 7.43 -7.30
CA GLY A 188 -15.89 8.06 -8.60
C GLY A 188 -14.93 7.27 -9.47
N GLU A 189 -14.79 7.72 -10.72
CA GLU A 189 -14.04 7.01 -11.76
C GLU A 189 -12.73 7.74 -12.09
N LEU A 190 -11.61 7.07 -11.86
CA LEU A 190 -10.27 7.52 -12.27
C LEU A 190 -9.81 6.67 -13.46
N THR A 191 -9.80 7.26 -14.65
CA THR A 191 -9.65 6.52 -15.93
C THR A 191 -8.29 6.68 -16.59
N ASN A 192 -7.40 7.50 -16.04
CA ASN A 192 -6.11 7.85 -16.64
C ASN A 192 -4.90 7.48 -15.78
N ALA A 193 -5.08 6.57 -14.81
CA ALA A 193 -4.02 6.23 -13.84
C ALA A 193 -3.45 4.81 -14.00
N GLY A 194 -3.72 4.11 -15.09
CA GLY A 194 -3.16 2.78 -15.28
C GLY A 194 -3.51 2.18 -16.63
N ALA A 195 -2.80 1.13 -17.00
CA ALA A 195 -3.06 0.30 -18.16
C ALA A 195 -3.08 -1.18 -17.75
N ASN A 196 -3.86 -2.00 -18.46
CA ASN A 196 -3.81 -3.44 -18.28
C ASN A 196 -2.54 -3.99 -18.94
N ARG A 197 -1.70 -4.68 -18.16
CA ARG A 197 -0.42 -5.24 -18.62
C ARG A 197 -0.56 -6.67 -19.16
N SER A 198 -1.69 -7.33 -18.94
CA SER A 198 -1.94 -8.73 -19.31
C SER A 198 -3.15 -8.85 -20.23
N MET A 199 -3.19 -8.03 -21.30
CA MET A 199 -4.32 -8.00 -22.25
C MET A 199 -4.59 -9.35 -22.90
N LEU A 200 -3.57 -10.17 -23.18
CA LEU A 200 -3.75 -11.51 -23.73
C LEU A 200 -4.54 -12.43 -22.81
N ALA A 201 -4.36 -12.30 -21.50
CA ALA A 201 -5.15 -13.04 -20.52
C ALA A 201 -6.54 -12.44 -20.34
N TYR A 202 -6.63 -11.09 -20.25
CA TYR A 202 -7.91 -10.40 -20.05
C TYR A 202 -8.94 -10.71 -21.14
N VAL A 203 -8.52 -10.82 -22.42
CA VAL A 203 -9.43 -11.07 -23.55
C VAL A 203 -10.00 -12.48 -23.58
N GLU A 204 -9.43 -13.43 -22.85
CA GLU A 204 -9.96 -14.80 -22.71
C GLU A 204 -11.24 -14.86 -21.86
N ASN A 205 -11.49 -13.86 -21.01
CA ASN A 205 -12.76 -13.76 -20.32
C ASN A 205 -13.92 -13.59 -21.30
N PRO A 206 -15.13 -14.12 -21.01
CA PRO A 206 -16.29 -14.02 -21.89
C PRO A 206 -16.54 -12.60 -22.38
N GLN A 207 -16.74 -12.41 -23.69
CA GLN A 207 -16.97 -11.08 -24.25
C GLN A 207 -18.19 -10.39 -23.64
N SER A 208 -19.26 -11.12 -23.42
CA SER A 208 -20.49 -10.62 -22.79
C SER A 208 -20.27 -10.07 -21.38
N GLU A 209 -19.24 -10.57 -20.67
CA GLU A 209 -18.84 -10.06 -19.37
C GLU A 209 -17.94 -8.82 -19.51
N ARG A 210 -16.97 -8.86 -20.45
CA ARG A 210 -16.08 -7.70 -20.72
C ARG A 210 -16.86 -6.47 -21.20
N ASP A 211 -17.88 -6.67 -22.04
CA ASP A 211 -18.70 -5.60 -22.61
C ASP A 211 -19.57 -4.85 -21.55
N GLN A 212 -19.69 -5.39 -20.34
CA GLN A 212 -20.35 -4.70 -19.22
C GLN A 212 -19.50 -3.54 -18.66
N TYR A 213 -18.23 -3.47 -19.04
CA TYR A 213 -17.27 -2.51 -18.49
C TYR A 213 -16.63 -1.67 -19.60
N PRO A 214 -16.61 -0.33 -19.48
CA PRO A 214 -16.06 0.53 -20.53
C PRO A 214 -14.53 0.50 -20.60
N ARG A 215 -13.85 -0.12 -19.61
CA ARG A 215 -12.40 -0.19 -19.48
C ARG A 215 -11.94 -1.60 -19.12
N ASN A 216 -10.72 -1.93 -19.55
CA ASN A 216 -10.02 -3.17 -19.21
C ASN A 216 -9.20 -3.09 -17.91
N THR A 217 -9.37 -2.03 -17.14
CA THR A 217 -8.81 -1.81 -15.80
C THR A 217 -9.92 -1.41 -14.83
N PRO A 218 -9.78 -1.63 -13.51
CA PRO A 218 -10.66 -1.04 -12.51
C PRO A 218 -10.46 0.47 -12.51
N THR A 219 -11.54 1.22 -12.56
CA THR A 219 -11.51 2.69 -12.57
C THR A 219 -12.15 3.30 -11.34
N GLN A 220 -12.93 2.51 -10.61
CA GLN A 220 -13.63 2.98 -9.42
C GLN A 220 -12.66 3.26 -8.26
N MET A 221 -12.68 4.48 -7.77
CA MET A 221 -12.12 4.87 -6.47
C MET A 221 -13.26 5.00 -5.46
N THR A 222 -13.12 4.35 -4.31
CA THR A 222 -14.05 4.50 -3.17
C THR A 222 -13.30 5.15 -2.02
N LEU A 223 -13.89 6.18 -1.41
CA LEU A 223 -13.28 6.98 -0.36
C LEU A 223 -14.20 7.07 0.86
N LEU A 224 -13.63 6.93 2.04
CA LEU A 224 -14.24 7.28 3.32
C LEU A 224 -13.62 8.58 3.83
N LYS A 225 -14.48 9.54 4.17
CA LYS A 225 -14.13 10.79 4.86
C LYS A 225 -14.53 10.67 6.33
N PHE A 226 -13.58 10.89 7.23
CA PHE A 226 -13.77 10.80 8.68
C PHE A 226 -13.91 12.22 9.27
N VAL A 227 -15.05 12.48 9.90
CA VAL A 227 -15.41 13.78 10.46
C VAL A 227 -15.72 13.61 11.95
N ALA A 228 -14.88 14.18 12.80
CA ALA A 228 -15.07 14.23 14.25
C ALA A 228 -15.68 15.57 14.67
N LYS A 229 -16.07 15.71 15.94
CA LYS A 229 -16.54 17.00 16.47
C LYS A 229 -15.50 18.12 16.37
N THR A 230 -14.22 17.76 16.35
CA THR A 230 -13.08 18.68 16.21
C THR A 230 -12.84 19.13 14.78
N GLY A 231 -13.53 18.54 13.79
CA GLY A 231 -13.37 18.75 12.36
C GLY A 231 -12.95 17.49 11.62
N ASP A 232 -12.52 17.66 10.40
CA ASP A 232 -12.06 16.56 9.53
C ASP A 232 -10.74 15.98 10.05
N ILE A 233 -10.71 14.65 10.30
CA ILE A 233 -9.56 14.00 10.91
C ILE A 233 -8.78 13.10 9.95
N GLY A 234 -9.40 12.64 8.87
CA GLY A 234 -8.71 11.77 7.92
C GLY A 234 -9.55 11.29 6.77
N MET A 235 -8.91 10.57 5.87
CA MET A 235 -9.57 9.83 4.80
C MET A 235 -8.88 8.49 4.55
N LEU A 236 -9.66 7.53 4.04
CA LEU A 236 -9.20 6.24 3.56
C LEU A 236 -9.82 5.98 2.20
N ASN A 237 -9.01 5.71 1.18
CA ASN A 237 -9.53 5.29 -0.11
C ASN A 237 -8.95 3.96 -0.59
N TRP A 238 -9.65 3.33 -1.53
CA TRP A 238 -9.20 2.14 -2.25
C TRP A 238 -9.20 2.44 -3.74
N PHE A 239 -8.07 2.18 -4.39
CA PHE A 239 -7.92 2.29 -5.84
C PHE A 239 -6.89 1.27 -6.34
N ALA A 240 -7.18 0.64 -7.49
CA ALA A 240 -6.35 -0.39 -8.09
C ALA A 240 -5.28 0.23 -8.99
N LEU A 241 -4.02 0.21 -8.55
CA LEU A 241 -2.86 0.59 -9.36
C LEU A 241 -1.59 0.00 -8.75
N HIS A 242 -0.87 -0.81 -9.51
CA HIS A 242 0.40 -1.42 -9.07
C HIS A 242 1.45 -0.35 -8.78
N PRO A 243 2.10 -0.33 -7.60
CA PRO A 243 3.09 0.70 -7.28
C PRO A 243 4.48 0.29 -7.76
N THR A 244 4.60 0.19 -9.07
CA THR A 244 5.82 -0.10 -9.85
C THR A 244 6.28 1.08 -10.70
N ALA A 245 5.82 2.30 -10.35
CA ALA A 245 6.27 3.52 -11.01
C ALA A 245 7.75 3.81 -10.68
N MET A 246 8.17 3.59 -9.41
CA MET A 246 9.58 3.49 -9.06
C MET A 246 10.15 2.20 -9.62
N ASN A 247 11.04 2.33 -10.61
CA ASN A 247 11.59 1.23 -11.37
C ASN A 247 12.57 0.37 -10.55
N PHE A 248 12.87 -0.85 -10.99
CA PHE A 248 13.85 -1.73 -10.37
C PHE A 248 15.30 -1.19 -10.37
N TYR A 249 15.60 -0.13 -11.10
CA TYR A 249 16.86 0.61 -10.98
C TYR A 249 16.89 1.60 -9.81
N ASN A 250 15.73 1.93 -9.23
CA ASN A 250 15.66 2.84 -8.10
C ASN A 250 16.23 2.18 -6.83
N PRO A 251 17.25 2.79 -6.20
CA PRO A 251 17.83 2.27 -4.96
C PRO A 251 17.31 3.00 -3.70
N LEU A 252 16.31 3.88 -3.83
CA LEU A 252 15.82 4.69 -2.73
C LEU A 252 14.49 4.17 -2.21
N ILE A 253 14.37 4.07 -0.89
CA ILE A 253 13.12 3.72 -0.23
C ILE A 253 12.05 4.77 -0.55
N SER A 254 10.87 4.29 -0.96
CA SER A 254 9.72 5.11 -1.31
C SER A 254 8.41 4.33 -1.11
N GLY A 255 7.33 5.01 -0.75
CA GLY A 255 5.96 4.45 -0.82
C GLY A 255 5.37 4.48 -2.23
N ASP A 256 6.18 4.81 -3.27
CA ASP A 256 5.74 4.97 -4.65
C ASP A 256 4.58 5.99 -4.77
N HIS A 257 3.77 5.94 -5.82
CA HIS A 257 2.69 6.88 -6.09
C HIS A 257 1.60 6.94 -4.99
N LYS A 258 1.33 5.82 -4.29
CA LYS A 258 0.38 5.82 -3.16
C LYS A 258 0.98 6.54 -1.94
N GLY A 259 2.24 6.30 -1.64
CA GLY A 259 2.98 7.03 -0.60
C GLY A 259 3.08 8.53 -0.92
N TYR A 260 3.33 8.88 -2.19
CA TYR A 260 3.31 10.27 -2.63
C TYR A 260 1.93 10.93 -2.42
N ALA A 261 0.86 10.29 -2.88
CA ALA A 261 -0.49 10.82 -2.75
C ALA A 261 -0.90 11.01 -1.29
N SER A 262 -0.59 10.03 -0.43
CA SER A 262 -0.82 10.11 1.02
C SER A 262 -0.06 11.27 1.65
N LEU A 263 1.24 11.38 1.36
CA LEU A 263 2.11 12.47 1.84
C LEU A 263 1.56 13.85 1.44
N GLN A 264 1.19 14.03 0.18
CA GLN A 264 0.71 15.31 -0.32
C GLN A 264 -0.65 15.70 0.27
N MET A 265 -1.58 14.74 0.43
CA MET A 265 -2.88 15.01 1.07
C MET A 265 -2.71 15.39 2.54
N GLU A 266 -1.87 14.65 3.27
CA GLU A 266 -1.55 14.92 4.68
C GLU A 266 -0.91 16.29 4.87
N GLN A 267 0.06 16.66 4.02
CA GLN A 267 0.72 17.97 4.10
C GLN A 267 -0.20 19.14 3.73
N ARG A 268 -1.06 18.99 2.71
CA ARG A 268 -2.05 19.99 2.34
C ARG A 268 -3.03 20.29 3.47
N LEU A 269 -3.34 19.28 4.30
CA LEU A 269 -4.27 19.38 5.43
C LEU A 269 -3.54 19.58 6.78
N GLY A 270 -2.26 20.03 6.72
CA GLY A 270 -1.51 20.56 7.85
C GLY A 270 -0.76 19.52 8.68
N ASN A 271 -0.74 18.25 8.29
CA ASN A 271 0.04 17.25 9.01
C ASN A 271 1.55 17.49 8.82
N ARG A 272 2.31 17.37 9.92
CA ARG A 272 3.76 17.41 9.94
C ARG A 272 4.30 16.22 10.71
N TYR A 273 5.22 15.47 10.09
CA TYR A 273 5.74 14.23 10.69
C TYR A 273 6.76 14.46 11.83
N ASP A 274 7.21 15.70 12.03
CA ASP A 274 8.09 16.10 13.16
C ASP A 274 7.32 16.88 14.24
N GLY A 275 5.99 16.91 14.17
CA GLY A 275 5.11 17.66 15.05
C GLY A 275 3.84 16.92 15.41
N GLU A 276 2.81 17.67 15.75
CA GLU A 276 1.49 17.16 16.09
C GLU A 276 0.78 16.60 14.83
N LYS A 277 0.23 15.38 14.94
CA LYS A 277 -0.48 14.69 13.86
C LYS A 277 -1.90 15.24 13.77
N SER A 278 -2.21 15.96 12.70
CA SER A 278 -3.51 16.63 12.52
C SER A 278 -4.47 15.88 11.58
N PHE A 279 -3.96 15.25 10.53
CA PHE A 279 -4.75 14.59 9.50
C PHE A 279 -4.03 13.31 9.00
N VAL A 280 -4.78 12.24 8.75
CA VAL A 280 -4.24 11.00 8.17
C VAL A 280 -4.93 10.68 6.87
N ALA A 281 -4.17 10.45 5.79
CA ALA A 281 -4.68 10.09 4.48
C ALA A 281 -4.10 8.75 4.01
N ALA A 282 -4.92 7.70 3.96
CA ALA A 282 -4.53 6.39 3.49
C ALA A 282 -5.01 6.15 2.04
N PHE A 283 -4.06 5.95 1.12
CA PHE A 283 -4.31 5.51 -0.25
C PHE A 283 -4.07 4.00 -0.33
N ALA A 284 -5.08 3.23 0.07
CA ALA A 284 -5.00 1.78 0.14
C ALA A 284 -5.08 1.12 -1.24
N GLN A 285 -4.61 -0.14 -1.31
CA GLN A 285 -4.65 -0.94 -2.52
C GLN A 285 -5.99 -1.67 -2.66
N ALA A 286 -6.42 -1.88 -3.91
CA ALA A 286 -7.60 -2.66 -4.25
C ALA A 286 -7.22 -3.98 -4.98
N ASP A 287 -7.57 -4.09 -6.26
CA ASP A 287 -7.34 -5.26 -7.13
C ASP A 287 -6.46 -4.92 -8.35
N PRO A 288 -5.15 -4.61 -8.15
CA PRO A 288 -4.28 -4.12 -9.22
C PRO A 288 -3.53 -5.23 -9.96
N GLY A 289 -3.88 -6.50 -9.81
CA GLY A 289 -3.04 -7.62 -10.24
C GLY A 289 -2.49 -7.48 -11.66
N ASP A 290 -3.30 -7.03 -12.60
CA ASP A 290 -2.96 -6.82 -14.01
C ASP A 290 -2.90 -5.33 -14.42
N VAL A 291 -2.77 -4.39 -13.45
CA VAL A 291 -2.83 -2.94 -13.72
C VAL A 291 -1.51 -2.26 -13.38
N THR A 292 -0.80 -1.79 -14.41
CA THR A 292 0.50 -1.12 -14.27
C THR A 292 0.39 0.41 -14.37
N PRO A 293 1.22 1.19 -13.63
CA PRO A 293 1.41 2.62 -13.84
C PRO A 293 2.28 2.92 -15.08
N ASN A 294 2.97 1.91 -15.62
CA ASN A 294 3.85 2.02 -16.78
C ASN A 294 3.02 1.99 -18.07
N THR A 295 2.23 3.05 -18.28
CA THR A 295 1.21 3.16 -19.31
C THR A 295 1.73 3.12 -20.75
N ASN A 296 3.05 3.22 -20.97
CA ASN A 296 3.67 3.00 -22.26
C ASN A 296 3.89 1.50 -22.56
N LEU A 297 3.61 0.60 -21.61
CA LEU A 297 3.73 -0.85 -21.69
C LEU A 297 5.13 -1.35 -22.12
N ASN A 298 6.16 -0.65 -21.68
CA ASN A 298 7.57 -0.94 -21.96
C ASN A 298 8.47 -0.59 -20.76
N ASN A 299 7.95 -0.78 -19.53
CA ASN A 299 8.58 -0.38 -18.27
C ASN A 299 8.78 1.13 -18.11
N THR A 300 8.02 1.94 -18.85
CA THR A 300 8.00 3.40 -18.68
C THR A 300 6.57 3.92 -18.57
N GLY A 301 6.40 4.94 -17.76
CA GLY A 301 5.13 5.63 -17.56
C GLY A 301 5.07 6.97 -18.31
N PRO A 302 4.16 7.87 -17.90
CA PRO A 302 3.96 9.17 -18.55
C PRO A 302 5.07 10.19 -18.27
N GLY A 303 5.93 9.98 -17.27
CA GLY A 303 7.05 10.85 -16.94
C GLY A 303 8.31 10.47 -17.72
N GLU A 304 9.29 11.40 -17.79
CA GLU A 304 10.61 11.14 -18.38
C GLU A 304 11.49 10.24 -17.50
N THR A 305 11.20 10.24 -16.18
CA THR A 305 11.86 9.39 -15.17
C THR A 305 10.84 8.62 -14.36
N ASP A 306 11.30 7.60 -13.65
CA ASP A 306 10.49 6.82 -12.68
C ASP A 306 9.96 7.71 -11.55
N VAL A 307 10.77 8.64 -11.04
CA VAL A 307 10.35 9.62 -10.01
C VAL A 307 9.24 10.53 -10.54
N GLU A 308 9.34 10.99 -11.78
CA GLU A 308 8.31 11.81 -12.40
C GLU A 308 7.04 11.03 -12.70
N THR A 309 7.16 9.78 -13.18
CA THR A 309 6.01 8.87 -13.34
C THR A 309 5.31 8.65 -12.01
N THR A 310 6.05 8.40 -10.94
CA THR A 310 5.53 8.24 -9.57
C THR A 310 4.73 9.46 -9.13
N LYS A 311 5.29 10.66 -9.35
CA LYS A 311 4.62 11.92 -9.04
C LYS A 311 3.32 12.08 -9.83
N ILE A 312 3.37 11.91 -11.16
CA ILE A 312 2.18 12.04 -12.04
C ILE A 312 1.07 11.07 -11.63
N MET A 313 1.41 9.81 -11.38
CA MET A 313 0.44 8.78 -10.96
C MET A 313 -0.11 9.04 -9.56
N GLY A 314 0.71 9.56 -8.67
CA GLY A 314 0.29 10.01 -7.35
C GLY A 314 -0.64 11.22 -7.40
N GLU A 315 -0.31 12.23 -8.22
CA GLU A 315 -1.14 13.44 -8.43
C GLU A 315 -2.52 13.09 -9.00
N ARG A 316 -2.61 12.19 -10.00
CA ARG A 316 -3.89 11.73 -10.55
C ARG A 316 -4.79 11.10 -9.49
N GLN A 317 -4.22 10.25 -8.62
CA GLN A 317 -4.96 9.67 -7.49
C GLN A 317 -5.36 10.73 -6.46
N LEU A 318 -4.44 11.63 -6.12
CA LEU A 318 -4.65 12.71 -5.17
C LEU A 318 -5.76 13.67 -5.63
N ASP A 319 -5.78 14.06 -6.91
CA ASP A 319 -6.79 14.96 -7.46
C ASP A 319 -8.19 14.32 -7.43
N MET A 320 -8.28 13.02 -7.76
CA MET A 320 -9.55 12.30 -7.67
C MET A 320 -9.99 12.15 -6.22
N ALA A 321 -9.09 11.75 -5.32
CA ALA A 321 -9.40 11.64 -3.90
C ALA A 321 -9.81 12.98 -3.28
N THR A 322 -9.16 14.08 -3.67
CA THR A 322 -9.55 15.44 -3.21
C THR A 322 -10.97 15.78 -3.63
N LYS A 323 -11.35 15.54 -4.90
CA LYS A 323 -12.72 15.75 -5.40
C LYS A 323 -13.74 14.92 -4.62
N LEU A 324 -13.45 13.64 -4.39
CA LEU A 324 -14.32 12.75 -3.62
C LEU A 324 -14.44 13.20 -2.17
N TYR A 325 -13.34 13.61 -1.56
CA TYR A 325 -13.27 14.09 -0.19
C TYR A 325 -14.13 15.35 0.02
N GLU A 326 -14.06 16.29 -0.91
CA GLU A 326 -14.85 17.54 -0.89
C GLU A 326 -16.33 17.28 -1.14
N SER A 327 -16.68 16.29 -1.97
CA SER A 327 -18.05 15.99 -2.40
C SER A 327 -18.73 14.86 -1.61
N ALA A 328 -18.01 14.12 -0.75
CA ALA A 328 -18.58 13.00 0.01
C ALA A 328 -19.69 13.48 0.96
N GLN A 329 -20.92 13.01 0.72
CA GLN A 329 -22.11 13.39 1.50
C GLN A 329 -22.98 12.18 1.89
N GLU A 330 -22.76 10.99 1.31
CA GLU A 330 -23.49 9.77 1.70
C GLU A 330 -23.00 9.33 3.07
N PRO A 331 -23.83 9.41 4.15
CA PRO A 331 -23.40 8.98 5.47
C PRO A 331 -23.29 7.46 5.50
N LEU A 332 -22.20 6.97 6.07
CA LEU A 332 -22.05 5.57 6.43
C LEU A 332 -22.79 5.33 7.75
N SER A 333 -23.74 4.41 7.76
CA SER A 333 -24.57 4.15 8.94
C SER A 333 -24.97 2.68 9.03
N GLY A 334 -25.05 2.15 10.26
CA GLY A 334 -25.38 0.76 10.51
C GLY A 334 -24.38 0.08 11.44
N THR A 335 -24.49 -1.25 11.55
CA THR A 335 -23.66 -2.06 12.45
C THR A 335 -22.29 -2.34 11.87
N ILE A 336 -21.32 -2.59 12.77
CA ILE A 336 -20.00 -3.13 12.41
C ILE A 336 -20.04 -4.64 12.67
N GLU A 337 -19.81 -5.42 11.63
CA GLU A 337 -19.79 -6.89 11.71
C GLU A 337 -18.64 -7.44 10.86
N THR A 338 -18.00 -8.48 11.35
CA THR A 338 -16.87 -9.09 10.65
C THR A 338 -16.97 -10.60 10.68
N ARG A 339 -16.49 -11.24 9.63
CA ARG A 339 -16.25 -12.68 9.55
C ARG A 339 -14.88 -12.93 8.99
N GLN A 340 -14.08 -13.69 9.72
CA GLN A 340 -12.75 -14.10 9.30
C GLN A 340 -12.62 -15.61 9.44
N VAL A 341 -11.98 -16.25 8.48
CA VAL A 341 -11.63 -17.67 8.53
C VAL A 341 -10.22 -17.91 8.05
N TYR A 342 -9.62 -18.96 8.56
CA TYR A 342 -8.48 -19.61 7.93
C TYR A 342 -8.95 -20.77 7.06
N VAL A 343 -8.43 -20.89 5.85
CA VAL A 343 -8.75 -21.97 4.91
C VAL A 343 -7.47 -22.57 4.36
N ASP A 344 -7.33 -23.90 4.45
CA ASP A 344 -6.29 -24.61 3.70
C ASP A 344 -6.76 -24.73 2.24
N LEU A 345 -6.05 -24.05 1.35
CA LEU A 345 -6.32 -24.10 -0.09
C LEU A 345 -5.59 -25.25 -0.80
N ARG A 346 -4.89 -26.09 -0.09
CA ARG A 346 -4.28 -27.31 -0.63
C ARG A 346 -5.35 -28.37 -0.86
N ASN A 347 -5.72 -28.63 -2.13
CA ASN A 347 -6.79 -29.56 -2.52
C ASN A 347 -8.18 -29.19 -1.94
N TYR A 348 -8.47 -27.91 -1.80
CA TYR A 348 -9.76 -27.42 -1.37
C TYR A 348 -10.85 -27.78 -2.41
N LYS A 349 -11.92 -28.45 -1.97
CA LYS A 349 -13.00 -28.85 -2.86
C LYS A 349 -13.88 -27.64 -3.20
N VAL A 350 -14.02 -27.35 -4.48
CA VAL A 350 -14.83 -26.25 -4.99
C VAL A 350 -16.11 -26.79 -5.59
N SER A 351 -17.25 -26.22 -5.19
CA SER A 351 -18.56 -26.61 -5.68
C SER A 351 -18.73 -26.31 -7.18
N ASP A 352 -19.47 -27.15 -7.88
CA ASP A 352 -19.87 -27.01 -9.26
C ASP A 352 -20.60 -25.68 -9.54
N GLN A 353 -21.29 -25.13 -8.57
CA GLN A 353 -21.88 -23.78 -8.63
C GLN A 353 -20.86 -22.71 -9.04
N PHE A 354 -19.60 -22.83 -8.62
CA PHE A 354 -18.54 -21.85 -8.87
C PHE A 354 -17.62 -22.27 -10.00
N THR A 355 -17.48 -23.57 -10.26
CA THR A 355 -16.57 -24.11 -11.29
C THR A 355 -17.27 -24.43 -12.62
N GLN A 356 -18.60 -24.60 -12.59
CA GLN A 356 -19.42 -25.16 -13.68
C GLN A 356 -18.90 -26.53 -14.15
N ALA A 357 -18.19 -27.27 -13.29
CA ALA A 357 -17.64 -28.60 -13.54
C ALA A 357 -17.57 -29.40 -12.24
N ASP A 358 -17.80 -30.71 -12.33
CA ASP A 358 -17.83 -31.61 -11.18
C ASP A 358 -16.43 -31.88 -10.62
N ASP A 359 -16.36 -32.13 -9.31
CA ASP A 359 -15.19 -32.63 -8.57
C ASP A 359 -13.90 -31.80 -8.72
N GLN A 360 -14.03 -30.49 -8.89
CA GLN A 360 -12.88 -29.60 -8.98
C GLN A 360 -12.27 -29.28 -7.62
N THR A 361 -10.94 -29.19 -7.60
CA THR A 361 -10.17 -28.81 -6.40
C THR A 361 -9.08 -27.80 -6.75
N THR A 362 -8.69 -26.99 -5.78
CA THR A 362 -7.44 -26.24 -5.85
C THR A 362 -6.23 -27.15 -5.72
N CYS A 363 -5.03 -26.63 -5.96
CA CYS A 363 -3.78 -27.36 -5.99
C CYS A 363 -2.88 -27.00 -4.79
N PRO A 364 -1.93 -27.87 -4.40
CA PRO A 364 -0.77 -27.46 -3.63
C PRO A 364 -0.03 -26.35 -4.38
N THR A 365 0.54 -25.38 -3.64
CA THR A 365 1.18 -24.21 -4.25
C THR A 365 2.34 -24.60 -5.17
N ALA A 366 2.39 -23.93 -6.33
CA ALA A 366 3.50 -24.03 -7.28
C ALA A 366 3.64 -22.75 -8.10
N TYR A 367 4.87 -22.32 -8.31
CA TYR A 367 5.24 -21.24 -9.23
C TYR A 367 5.40 -21.80 -10.65
N GLY A 368 4.95 -21.02 -11.66
CA GLY A 368 5.11 -21.34 -13.08
C GLY A 368 6.36 -20.71 -13.69
N TYR A 369 6.72 -21.15 -14.90
CA TYR A 369 7.82 -20.55 -15.67
C TYR A 369 7.60 -19.05 -15.94
N SER A 370 6.37 -18.66 -16.24
CA SER A 370 6.00 -17.26 -16.50
C SER A 370 6.18 -16.35 -15.28
N PHE A 371 6.13 -16.88 -14.05
CA PHE A 371 6.53 -16.13 -12.86
C PHE A 371 7.99 -15.65 -12.94
N ALA A 372 8.93 -16.56 -13.30
CA ALA A 372 10.33 -16.17 -13.49
C ALA A 372 10.55 -15.30 -14.74
N GLY A 373 9.63 -15.36 -15.71
CA GLY A 373 9.59 -14.46 -16.88
C GLY A 373 9.28 -13.02 -16.51
N GLY A 374 8.59 -12.79 -15.40
CA GLY A 374 8.11 -11.47 -14.99
C GLY A 374 7.09 -10.87 -15.97
N SER A 375 6.46 -9.75 -15.60
CA SER A 375 5.64 -8.96 -16.53
C SER A 375 6.53 -8.19 -17.51
N THR A 376 6.32 -8.41 -18.79
CA THR A 376 7.10 -7.77 -19.88
C THR A 376 6.96 -6.25 -19.82
N GLU A 377 5.77 -5.74 -19.51
CA GLU A 377 5.41 -4.33 -19.45
C GLU A 377 6.08 -3.60 -18.26
N ASP A 378 6.46 -4.35 -17.21
CA ASP A 378 7.16 -3.83 -16.04
C ASP A 378 8.65 -4.25 -16.01
N GLY A 379 9.22 -4.58 -17.18
CA GLY A 379 10.65 -4.81 -17.38
C GLY A 379 11.09 -6.26 -17.48
N GLY A 380 10.15 -7.21 -17.37
CA GLY A 380 10.42 -8.64 -17.49
C GLY A 380 11.23 -9.22 -16.34
N GLY A 381 11.55 -10.48 -16.43
CA GLY A 381 12.28 -11.24 -15.43
C GLY A 381 13.53 -11.94 -15.99
N HIS A 382 13.73 -13.19 -15.63
CA HIS A 382 14.91 -13.96 -16.02
C HIS A 382 14.85 -14.40 -17.49
N PHE A 383 15.88 -14.13 -18.27
CA PHE A 383 15.96 -14.29 -19.73
C PHE A 383 15.64 -15.70 -20.28
N LEU A 384 15.72 -16.76 -19.45
CA LEU A 384 15.36 -18.13 -19.84
C LEU A 384 13.85 -18.38 -19.85
N PHE A 385 13.07 -17.49 -19.28
CA PHE A 385 11.64 -17.61 -19.10
C PHE A 385 10.92 -16.43 -19.75
N ARG A 386 9.67 -16.62 -20.08
CA ARG A 386 8.80 -15.57 -20.64
C ARG A 386 7.34 -15.86 -20.31
N GLU A 387 6.53 -14.85 -20.39
CA GLU A 387 5.08 -14.98 -20.32
C GLU A 387 4.52 -15.88 -21.43
N GLY A 388 3.38 -16.51 -21.17
CA GLY A 388 2.71 -17.38 -22.13
C GLY A 388 3.34 -18.77 -22.29
N MET A 389 4.35 -19.13 -21.52
CA MET A 389 4.89 -20.49 -21.52
C MET A 389 3.90 -21.47 -20.88
N THR A 390 3.39 -22.41 -21.67
CA THR A 390 2.42 -23.45 -21.26
C THR A 390 2.98 -24.86 -21.33
N GLU A 391 4.18 -25.03 -21.86
CA GLU A 391 4.81 -26.33 -22.02
C GLU A 391 6.02 -26.51 -21.08
N GLN A 392 6.08 -27.66 -20.43
CA GLN A 392 7.20 -28.04 -19.58
C GLN A 392 8.44 -28.35 -20.45
N ASN A 393 9.59 -27.78 -20.11
CA ASN A 393 10.86 -28.03 -20.80
C ASN A 393 11.79 -28.87 -19.92
N PHE A 394 12.09 -30.08 -20.37
CA PHE A 394 12.90 -31.04 -19.62
C PHE A 394 14.32 -30.51 -19.27
N ILE A 395 14.94 -29.76 -20.19
CA ILE A 395 16.28 -29.20 -19.95
C ILE A 395 16.24 -28.12 -18.89
N LEU A 396 15.24 -27.22 -18.96
CA LEU A 396 15.03 -26.21 -17.93
C LEU A 396 14.71 -26.85 -16.58
N ASP A 397 13.90 -27.89 -16.54
CA ASP A 397 13.59 -28.64 -15.32
C ASP A 397 14.84 -29.20 -14.66
N LEU A 398 15.71 -29.83 -15.46
CA LEU A 398 16.96 -30.38 -14.96
C LEU A 398 17.89 -29.30 -14.40
N LEU A 399 17.99 -28.16 -15.11
CA LEU A 399 18.80 -27.01 -14.69
C LEU A 399 18.27 -26.39 -13.39
N ILE A 400 16.97 -26.15 -13.31
CA ILE A 400 16.32 -25.59 -12.12
C ILE A 400 16.56 -26.46 -10.91
N ARG A 401 16.33 -27.76 -11.05
CA ARG A 401 16.54 -28.72 -9.95
C ARG A 401 17.99 -28.83 -9.51
N TRP A 402 18.92 -28.75 -10.46
CA TRP A 402 20.34 -28.71 -10.16
C TRP A 402 20.73 -27.44 -9.39
N LEU A 403 20.20 -26.26 -9.78
CA LEU A 403 20.48 -24.99 -9.14
C LEU A 403 19.82 -24.84 -7.77
N THR A 404 18.60 -25.32 -7.63
CA THR A 404 17.78 -25.11 -6.42
C THR A 404 17.83 -26.27 -5.44
N GLY A 405 18.35 -27.43 -5.85
CA GLY A 405 18.24 -28.67 -5.07
C GLY A 405 16.79 -29.18 -4.92
N ALA A 406 15.84 -28.62 -5.69
CA ALA A 406 14.43 -28.97 -5.57
C ALA A 406 14.18 -30.44 -5.89
N PRO A 407 13.28 -31.14 -5.16
CA PRO A 407 12.88 -32.51 -5.44
C PRO A 407 12.17 -32.60 -6.80
N LYS A 408 12.01 -33.81 -7.32
CA LYS A 408 11.22 -34.04 -8.53
C LYS A 408 9.77 -33.74 -8.23
N TRP A 409 9.15 -32.89 -9.08
CA TRP A 409 7.73 -32.56 -8.96
C TRP A 409 6.84 -33.80 -9.08
N THR A 410 5.80 -33.86 -8.26
CA THR A 410 4.87 -34.98 -8.29
C THR A 410 3.98 -34.93 -9.53
N GLN A 411 3.60 -36.08 -10.08
CA GLN A 411 2.66 -36.11 -11.22
C GLN A 411 1.32 -35.48 -10.87
N ARG A 412 0.88 -35.68 -9.63
CA ARG A 412 -0.36 -35.10 -9.09
C ARG A 412 -0.37 -33.56 -9.18
N VAL A 413 0.70 -32.91 -8.77
CA VAL A 413 0.79 -31.43 -8.83
C VAL A 413 0.90 -30.96 -10.26
N LYS A 414 1.65 -31.66 -11.12
CA LYS A 414 1.70 -31.35 -12.55
C LYS A 414 0.32 -31.40 -13.21
N ASP A 415 -0.47 -32.45 -12.92
CA ASP A 415 -1.80 -32.58 -13.50
C ASP A 415 -2.80 -31.54 -12.95
N CYS A 416 -2.69 -31.22 -11.66
CA CYS A 416 -3.53 -30.21 -11.00
C CYS A 416 -3.25 -28.79 -11.53
N GLN A 417 -1.98 -28.44 -11.76
CA GLN A 417 -1.54 -27.09 -12.16
C GLN A 417 -1.61 -26.83 -13.67
N LYS A 418 -2.04 -27.81 -14.50
CA LYS A 418 -2.13 -27.61 -15.96
C LYS A 418 -2.95 -26.38 -16.33
N PRO A 419 -2.54 -25.59 -17.36
CA PRO A 419 -1.39 -25.81 -18.27
C PRO A 419 -0.07 -25.24 -17.75
N LYS A 420 0.03 -24.78 -16.52
CA LYS A 420 1.23 -24.18 -15.91
C LYS A 420 2.43 -25.13 -15.94
N PRO A 421 3.54 -24.82 -16.63
CA PRO A 421 4.81 -25.50 -16.47
C PRO A 421 5.42 -25.10 -15.14
N ILE A 422 5.69 -26.09 -14.28
CA ILE A 422 6.11 -25.83 -12.91
C ILE A 422 7.60 -25.44 -12.86
N LEU A 423 7.86 -24.26 -12.31
CA LEU A 423 9.19 -23.79 -11.95
C LEU A 423 9.62 -24.37 -10.59
N LEU A 424 8.77 -24.22 -9.57
CA LEU A 424 9.03 -24.63 -8.21
C LEU A 424 7.73 -25.06 -7.52
N GLU A 425 7.70 -26.31 -7.03
CA GLU A 425 6.63 -26.84 -6.22
C GLU A 425 6.92 -26.53 -4.74
N THR A 426 6.01 -25.80 -4.09
CA THR A 426 6.22 -25.29 -2.72
C THR A 426 5.25 -25.86 -1.69
N GLY A 427 4.18 -26.50 -2.16
CA GLY A 427 3.06 -26.92 -1.33
C GLY A 427 3.03 -28.38 -0.92
N SER A 428 3.87 -29.26 -1.48
CA SER A 428 3.78 -30.72 -1.28
C SER A 428 4.68 -31.29 -0.17
N GLY A 429 5.59 -30.49 0.37
CA GLY A 429 6.46 -30.90 1.47
C GLY A 429 5.75 -30.98 2.82
N GLU A 430 6.34 -31.69 3.80
CA GLU A 430 5.91 -31.70 5.20
C GLU A 430 7.10 -31.34 6.13
N PRO A 431 7.16 -30.11 6.65
CA PRO A 431 6.28 -28.98 6.37
C PRO A 431 6.46 -28.43 4.95
N PRO A 432 5.45 -27.77 4.37
CA PRO A 432 5.58 -27.13 3.06
C PRO A 432 6.57 -25.95 3.12
N LEU A 433 7.18 -25.62 1.96
CA LEU A 433 8.07 -24.45 1.87
C LEU A 433 7.33 -23.12 2.07
N GLN A 434 6.04 -23.11 1.77
CA GLN A 434 5.15 -21.97 1.90
C GLN A 434 3.82 -22.42 2.50
N SER A 435 3.23 -21.64 3.43
CA SER A 435 1.94 -21.99 4.02
C SER A 435 0.85 -22.17 2.95
N GLN A 436 0.00 -23.15 3.16
CA GLN A 436 -1.19 -23.42 2.32
C GLN A 436 -2.46 -22.78 2.90
N ILE A 437 -2.36 -22.26 4.13
CA ILE A 437 -3.47 -21.70 4.88
C ILE A 437 -3.58 -20.20 4.55
N ARG A 438 -4.80 -19.73 4.26
CA ARG A 438 -5.08 -18.35 3.86
C ARG A 438 -6.10 -17.72 4.82
N SER A 439 -5.82 -16.49 5.22
CA SER A 439 -6.77 -15.65 5.96
C SER A 439 -7.70 -14.93 4.99
N VAL A 440 -9.01 -15.06 5.19
CA VAL A 440 -10.04 -14.41 4.38
C VAL A 440 -11.00 -13.67 5.30
N THR A 441 -11.23 -12.39 5.05
CA THR A 441 -12.10 -11.56 5.89
C THR A 441 -13.16 -10.83 5.04
N VAL A 442 -14.40 -10.86 5.49
CA VAL A 442 -15.49 -9.97 5.02
C VAL A 442 -15.94 -9.14 6.21
N ALA A 443 -15.79 -7.82 6.10
CA ALA A 443 -16.21 -6.87 7.12
C ALA A 443 -17.32 -5.96 6.57
N LEU A 444 -18.32 -5.68 7.40
CA LEU A 444 -19.35 -4.66 7.14
C LEU A 444 -19.16 -3.49 8.09
N VAL A 445 -19.19 -2.28 7.55
CA VAL A 445 -19.33 -1.03 8.30
C VAL A 445 -20.55 -0.32 7.69
N GLY A 446 -21.70 -0.46 8.34
CA GLY A 446 -22.95 -0.02 7.75
C GLY A 446 -23.21 -0.67 6.38
N GLN A 447 -23.41 0.16 5.34
CA GLN A 447 -23.67 -0.28 3.97
C GLN A 447 -22.39 -0.51 3.12
N LEU A 448 -21.20 -0.42 3.70
CA LEU A 448 -19.93 -0.75 3.04
C LEU A 448 -19.45 -2.15 3.45
N ALA A 449 -19.21 -3.00 2.46
CA ALA A 449 -18.49 -4.26 2.65
C ALA A 449 -17.02 -4.10 2.23
N ILE A 450 -16.11 -4.57 3.10
CA ILE A 450 -14.68 -4.65 2.83
C ILE A 450 -14.31 -6.12 2.71
N LEU A 451 -13.82 -6.52 1.54
CA LEU A 451 -13.31 -7.86 1.28
C LEU A 451 -11.79 -7.84 1.34
N ALA A 452 -11.21 -8.37 2.42
CA ALA A 452 -9.77 -8.43 2.62
C ALA A 452 -9.22 -9.82 2.26
N LEU A 453 -8.31 -9.83 1.28
CA LEU A 453 -7.71 -11.05 0.71
C LEU A 453 -6.18 -10.95 0.70
N PRO A 454 -5.46 -12.06 0.95
CA PRO A 454 -4.01 -12.08 0.98
C PRO A 454 -3.41 -12.29 -0.43
N ALA A 455 -3.86 -11.54 -1.43
CA ALA A 455 -3.47 -11.80 -2.81
C ALA A 455 -3.55 -10.56 -3.71
N GLU A 456 -2.92 -10.69 -4.89
CA GLU A 456 -2.99 -9.77 -6.02
C GLU A 456 -4.11 -10.21 -6.96
N ILE A 457 -5.15 -9.42 -7.05
CA ILE A 457 -6.38 -9.80 -7.75
C ILE A 457 -6.40 -9.12 -9.12
N THR A 458 -6.59 -9.89 -10.20
CA THR A 458 -6.73 -9.31 -11.54
C THR A 458 -8.04 -8.57 -11.72
N THR A 459 -8.12 -7.70 -12.70
CA THR A 459 -9.28 -6.84 -12.99
C THR A 459 -10.59 -7.63 -13.04
N MET A 460 -10.64 -8.72 -13.83
CA MET A 460 -11.88 -9.48 -13.98
C MET A 460 -12.17 -10.36 -12.76
N ALA A 461 -11.14 -10.92 -12.13
CA ALA A 461 -11.30 -11.64 -10.87
C ALA A 461 -11.89 -10.74 -9.77
N GLY A 462 -11.42 -9.49 -9.68
CA GLY A 462 -11.95 -8.51 -8.73
C GLY A 462 -13.42 -8.16 -8.97
N ARG A 463 -13.82 -8.00 -10.23
CA ARG A 463 -15.22 -7.76 -10.61
C ARG A 463 -16.12 -8.92 -10.19
N ARG A 464 -15.70 -10.17 -10.45
CA ARG A 464 -16.43 -11.38 -10.03
C ARG A 464 -16.52 -11.52 -8.51
N LEU A 465 -15.48 -11.19 -7.77
CA LEU A 465 -15.48 -11.21 -6.30
C LEU A 465 -16.44 -10.17 -5.72
N ARG A 466 -16.42 -8.92 -6.23
CA ARG A 466 -17.37 -7.89 -5.80
C ARG A 466 -18.82 -8.31 -6.05
N ALA A 467 -19.12 -8.84 -7.23
CA ALA A 467 -20.46 -9.33 -7.57
C ALA A 467 -20.87 -10.49 -6.65
N THR A 468 -19.98 -11.43 -6.35
CA THR A 468 -20.24 -12.56 -5.45
C THR A 468 -20.62 -12.07 -4.04
N VAL A 469 -19.85 -11.14 -3.46
CA VAL A 469 -20.10 -10.62 -2.11
C VAL A 469 -21.38 -9.77 -2.09
N MET A 470 -21.58 -8.91 -3.11
CA MET A 470 -22.78 -8.07 -3.22
C MET A 470 -24.06 -8.91 -3.25
N ASN A 471 -24.06 -9.96 -4.06
CA ASN A 471 -25.21 -10.89 -4.17
C ASN A 471 -25.46 -11.66 -2.85
N ALA A 472 -24.39 -12.17 -2.23
CA ALA A 472 -24.51 -12.95 -1.00
C ALA A 472 -24.95 -12.12 0.21
N LEU A 473 -24.63 -10.82 0.25
CA LEU A 473 -25.07 -9.91 1.31
C LEU A 473 -26.54 -9.49 1.20
N SER A 474 -27.25 -9.87 0.13
CA SER A 474 -28.71 -9.72 -0.01
C SER A 474 -29.21 -8.30 0.30
N GLY A 475 -28.54 -7.26 -0.18
CA GLY A 475 -28.91 -5.85 0.01
C GLY A 475 -28.40 -5.21 1.31
N ARG A 476 -27.68 -5.91 2.16
CA ARG A 476 -27.03 -5.32 3.36
C ARG A 476 -25.90 -4.35 3.02
N ALA A 477 -25.28 -4.49 1.85
CA ALA A 477 -24.26 -3.57 1.37
C ALA A 477 -24.73 -2.85 0.10
N LYS A 478 -24.36 -1.59 -0.03
CA LYS A 478 -24.48 -0.79 -1.27
C LYS A 478 -23.13 -0.69 -2.00
N HIS A 479 -22.06 -0.75 -1.24
CA HIS A 479 -20.70 -0.61 -1.74
C HIS A 479 -19.86 -1.82 -1.31
N VAL A 480 -19.02 -2.32 -2.23
CA VAL A 480 -18.06 -3.39 -1.95
C VAL A 480 -16.68 -2.93 -2.42
N VAL A 481 -15.73 -2.87 -1.50
CA VAL A 481 -14.33 -2.63 -1.81
C VAL A 481 -13.51 -3.90 -1.62
N LEU A 482 -12.52 -4.08 -2.47
CA LEU A 482 -11.48 -5.08 -2.28
C LEU A 482 -10.29 -4.42 -1.57
N ALA A 483 -9.73 -5.11 -0.60
CA ALA A 483 -8.45 -4.80 0.01
C ALA A 483 -7.52 -6.00 -0.24
N GLY A 484 -6.79 -5.95 -1.32
CA GLY A 484 -5.74 -6.93 -1.62
C GLY A 484 -4.57 -6.84 -0.65
N TYR A 485 -3.64 -7.78 -0.71
CA TYR A 485 -2.42 -7.80 0.12
C TYR A 485 -2.71 -7.70 1.63
N SER A 486 -3.86 -8.24 2.07
CA SER A 486 -4.35 -8.07 3.42
C SER A 486 -4.09 -9.30 4.29
N ASN A 487 -3.51 -9.09 5.48
CA ASN A 487 -3.29 -10.10 6.53
C ASN A 487 -2.53 -11.34 6.08
N GLY A 488 -1.76 -11.26 5.00
CA GLY A 488 -0.98 -12.32 4.40
C GLY A 488 -0.67 -12.03 2.92
N TYR A 489 0.06 -12.97 2.28
CA TYR A 489 0.34 -12.89 0.85
C TYR A 489 0.36 -14.30 0.23
N ALA A 490 -0.29 -14.47 -0.90
CA ALA A 490 -0.51 -15.77 -1.55
C ALA A 490 -0.40 -15.71 -3.10
N GLY A 491 0.40 -14.78 -3.63
CA GLY A 491 0.51 -14.57 -5.07
C GLY A 491 -0.79 -14.03 -5.67
N TYR A 492 -1.13 -14.46 -6.87
CA TYR A 492 -2.22 -13.90 -7.66
C TYR A 492 -3.53 -14.69 -7.56
N ILE A 493 -4.62 -13.99 -7.87
CA ILE A 493 -5.94 -14.56 -8.16
C ILE A 493 -6.32 -14.11 -9.56
N THR A 494 -6.24 -15.03 -10.54
CA THR A 494 -6.72 -14.85 -11.90
C THR A 494 -8.08 -15.55 -12.09
N THR A 495 -8.82 -15.20 -13.13
CA THR A 495 -9.96 -16.02 -13.55
C THR A 495 -9.48 -17.37 -14.10
N PRO A 496 -10.35 -18.41 -14.14
CA PRO A 496 -10.00 -19.68 -14.78
C PRO A 496 -9.60 -19.54 -16.25
N GLU A 497 -10.12 -18.54 -16.93
CA GLU A 497 -9.84 -18.22 -18.33
C GLU A 497 -8.44 -17.59 -18.48
N GLU A 498 -8.15 -16.55 -17.68
CA GLU A 498 -6.85 -15.88 -17.64
C GLU A 498 -5.71 -16.86 -17.27
N TYR A 499 -5.98 -17.78 -16.34
CA TYR A 499 -5.02 -18.81 -15.95
C TYR A 499 -4.54 -19.67 -17.11
N MET A 500 -5.41 -19.95 -18.11
CA MET A 500 -5.06 -20.83 -19.24
C MET A 500 -4.01 -20.24 -20.16
N VAL A 501 -3.84 -18.93 -20.19
CA VAL A 501 -2.87 -18.23 -21.06
C VAL A 501 -1.47 -18.20 -20.44
N GLN A 502 -1.36 -18.37 -19.13
CA GLN A 502 -0.09 -18.37 -18.40
C GLN A 502 0.75 -17.09 -18.64
N GLN A 503 0.09 -15.91 -18.65
CA GLN A 503 0.81 -14.66 -18.45
C GLN A 503 1.43 -14.65 -17.03
N TYR A 504 2.15 -13.60 -16.66
CA TYR A 504 2.83 -13.50 -15.37
C TYR A 504 1.91 -13.86 -14.17
N GLU A 505 0.71 -13.30 -14.15
CA GLU A 505 -0.28 -13.51 -13.11
C GLU A 505 -0.74 -14.98 -13.02
N GLY A 506 -0.91 -15.66 -14.19
CA GLY A 506 -1.23 -17.08 -14.25
C GLY A 506 -0.11 -17.93 -13.68
N GLY A 507 1.15 -17.60 -13.99
CA GLY A 507 2.34 -18.26 -13.44
C GLY A 507 2.46 -18.13 -11.93
N HIS A 508 1.97 -17.03 -11.38
CA HIS A 508 1.98 -16.72 -9.95
C HIS A 508 0.64 -17.01 -9.23
N THR A 509 -0.37 -17.55 -9.91
CA THR A 509 -1.61 -18.04 -9.29
C THR A 509 -1.34 -19.40 -8.65
N LEU A 510 -0.90 -19.40 -7.39
CA LEU A 510 -0.22 -20.52 -6.73
C LEU A 510 -1.08 -21.78 -6.60
N HIS A 511 -2.39 -21.63 -6.35
CA HIS A 511 -3.30 -22.75 -6.11
C HIS A 511 -3.99 -23.26 -7.39
N GLY A 512 -3.49 -22.88 -8.58
CA GLY A 512 -3.96 -23.39 -9.86
C GLY A 512 -5.24 -22.72 -10.38
N ARG A 513 -5.81 -23.30 -11.44
CA ARG A 513 -6.92 -22.73 -12.21
C ARG A 513 -8.14 -22.34 -11.37
N TRP A 514 -8.43 -23.11 -10.33
CA TRP A 514 -9.65 -22.96 -9.53
C TRP A 514 -9.48 -22.07 -8.30
N THR A 515 -8.42 -21.25 -8.27
CA THR A 515 -8.15 -20.31 -7.17
C THR A 515 -9.28 -19.30 -6.97
N LEU A 516 -9.70 -18.60 -8.04
CA LEU A 516 -10.82 -17.63 -7.94
C LEU A 516 -12.14 -18.28 -7.52
N PRO A 517 -12.61 -19.38 -8.15
CA PRO A 517 -13.80 -20.09 -7.72
C PRO A 517 -13.80 -20.51 -6.23
N ALA A 518 -12.64 -20.95 -5.72
CA ALA A 518 -12.49 -21.27 -4.30
C ALA A 518 -12.69 -20.02 -3.41
N TYR A 519 -12.06 -18.90 -3.76
CA TYR A 519 -12.28 -17.65 -3.03
C TYR A 519 -13.72 -17.17 -3.14
N GLN A 520 -14.38 -17.28 -4.30
CA GLN A 520 -15.81 -16.93 -4.44
C GLN A 520 -16.68 -17.77 -3.51
N GLN A 521 -16.44 -19.08 -3.42
CA GLN A 521 -17.16 -19.97 -2.51
C GLN A 521 -16.97 -19.56 -1.04
N ILE A 522 -15.72 -19.27 -0.63
CA ILE A 522 -15.37 -18.87 0.73
C ILE A 522 -16.03 -17.55 1.10
N VAL A 523 -15.88 -16.51 0.27
CA VAL A 523 -16.43 -15.18 0.56
C VAL A 523 -17.96 -15.16 0.51
N SER A 524 -18.59 -15.96 -0.36
CA SER A 524 -20.03 -16.16 -0.37
C SER A 524 -20.50 -16.78 0.94
N GLY A 525 -19.79 -17.80 1.46
CA GLY A 525 -20.06 -18.40 2.75
C GLY A 525 -19.97 -17.40 3.91
N LEU A 526 -18.92 -16.56 3.93
CA LEU A 526 -18.74 -15.51 4.93
C LEU A 526 -19.83 -14.43 4.86
N ALA A 527 -20.17 -13.98 3.66
CA ALA A 527 -21.23 -13.01 3.45
C ALA A 527 -22.61 -13.56 3.88
N ASN A 528 -22.92 -14.79 3.52
CA ASN A 528 -24.15 -15.46 3.99
C ASN A 528 -24.20 -15.62 5.51
N SER A 529 -23.05 -15.90 6.16
CA SER A 529 -22.98 -15.98 7.62
C SER A 529 -23.18 -14.62 8.31
N LEU A 530 -22.82 -13.51 7.65
CA LEU A 530 -23.18 -12.17 8.11
C LEU A 530 -24.69 -11.93 8.01
N VAL A 531 -25.34 -12.40 6.95
CA VAL A 531 -26.81 -12.25 6.75
C VAL A 531 -27.58 -13.11 7.73
N SER A 532 -27.20 -14.37 7.93
CA SER A 532 -27.90 -15.31 8.84
C SER A 532 -27.60 -15.07 10.32
N GLY A 533 -26.52 -14.36 10.65
CA GLY A 533 -26.03 -14.21 12.02
C GLY A 533 -25.29 -15.44 12.57
N GLU A 534 -25.17 -16.51 11.79
CA GLU A 534 -24.45 -17.73 12.19
C GLU A 534 -22.93 -17.48 12.19
N ALA A 535 -22.20 -18.23 13.03
CA ALA A 535 -20.73 -18.20 13.00
C ALA A 535 -20.20 -18.86 11.73
N ALA A 536 -19.09 -18.36 11.22
CA ALA A 536 -18.37 -18.99 10.12
C ALA A 536 -17.82 -20.38 10.56
N LYS A 537 -18.00 -21.39 9.71
CA LYS A 537 -17.84 -22.80 10.11
C LYS A 537 -16.41 -23.37 10.01
N THR A 538 -15.41 -22.60 9.64
CA THR A 538 -14.04 -23.15 9.50
C THR A 538 -13.07 -22.40 10.37
N ASN A 539 -12.39 -23.12 11.24
CA ASN A 539 -11.29 -22.56 12.01
C ASN A 539 -10.19 -23.62 12.09
N ILE A 540 -9.29 -23.58 11.13
CA ILE A 540 -8.03 -24.32 11.19
C ILE A 540 -6.96 -23.38 11.72
N PRO A 541 -6.02 -23.83 12.57
CA PRO A 541 -4.92 -23.00 13.04
C PRO A 541 -4.01 -22.64 11.86
N TYR A 542 -3.48 -21.42 11.87
CA TYR A 542 -2.44 -21.01 10.95
C TYR A 542 -1.09 -21.62 11.36
N ASP A 543 -0.22 -21.90 10.40
CA ASP A 543 1.16 -22.33 10.65
C ASP A 543 2.00 -21.19 11.19
N ASP A 544 2.15 -21.10 12.51
CA ASP A 544 3.02 -20.08 13.12
C ASP A 544 4.48 -20.54 13.11
N TRP A 545 5.31 -19.83 12.37
CA TRP A 545 6.74 -20.13 12.25
C TRP A 545 7.63 -19.16 13.03
N ARG A 546 7.05 -18.22 13.77
CA ARG A 546 7.81 -17.32 14.64
C ARG A 546 8.56 -18.12 15.70
N GLY A 547 9.81 -17.72 15.96
CA GLY A 547 10.70 -18.45 16.87
C GLY A 547 11.28 -19.77 16.33
N LYS A 548 10.92 -20.18 15.09
CA LYS A 548 11.61 -21.25 14.39
C LYS A 548 12.86 -20.70 13.69
N SER A 549 13.86 -21.57 13.47
CA SER A 549 15.09 -21.15 12.79
C SER A 549 14.79 -20.66 11.38
N VAL A 550 15.11 -19.39 11.11
CA VAL A 550 15.05 -18.74 9.81
C VAL A 550 16.47 -18.41 9.37
N GLU A 551 16.77 -18.58 8.08
CA GLU A 551 18.07 -18.14 7.56
C GLU A 551 18.21 -16.63 7.74
N THR A 552 19.28 -16.18 8.38
CA THR A 552 19.57 -14.78 8.57
C THR A 552 20.01 -14.13 7.26
N SER A 553 19.82 -12.82 7.15
CA SER A 553 20.25 -12.04 5.99
C SER A 553 21.71 -12.24 5.64
N LEU A 554 22.02 -12.29 4.34
CA LEU A 554 23.38 -12.24 3.81
C LEU A 554 24.07 -10.89 4.08
N TYR A 555 23.36 -9.91 4.62
CA TYR A 555 23.93 -8.63 5.01
C TYR A 555 24.95 -8.80 6.13
N ALA A 556 26.21 -8.45 5.83
CA ALA A 556 27.37 -8.67 6.71
C ALA A 556 27.41 -7.76 7.96
N GLY A 557 26.34 -7.02 8.23
CA GLY A 557 26.25 -6.05 9.33
C GLY A 557 26.86 -4.68 9.01
N PRO A 558 26.80 -3.74 9.96
CA PRO A 558 27.33 -2.41 9.80
C PRO A 558 28.82 -2.43 9.49
N ARG A 559 29.26 -1.67 8.48
CA ARG A 559 30.68 -1.54 8.14
C ARG A 559 31.44 -0.85 9.27
N GLN A 560 32.67 -1.26 9.48
CA GLN A 560 33.52 -0.71 10.56
C GLN A 560 33.72 0.81 10.42
N THR A 561 33.95 1.45 11.54
CA THR A 561 34.02 2.90 11.70
C THR A 561 35.27 3.52 11.13
N LEU A 562 35.15 4.80 10.82
CA LEU A 562 36.22 5.72 10.48
C LEU A 562 37.43 5.63 11.44
N THR A 563 38.63 5.66 10.90
CA THR A 563 39.88 5.86 11.62
C THR A 563 40.02 7.32 12.10
N ASP A 564 40.83 7.51 13.13
CA ASP A 564 40.95 8.61 14.09
C ASP A 564 40.93 10.08 13.59
N ASP A 565 40.99 10.36 12.29
CA ASP A 565 41.08 11.71 11.78
C ASP A 565 39.77 12.32 11.24
N LYS A 566 38.64 11.58 11.32
CA LYS A 566 37.36 12.00 10.72
C LYS A 566 36.23 11.81 11.71
N ALA A 567 35.60 12.91 12.12
CA ALA A 567 34.45 12.85 13.01
C ALA A 567 33.15 12.60 12.23
N LEU A 568 32.26 11.73 12.77
CA LEU A 568 30.93 11.53 12.24
C LEU A 568 30.15 12.86 12.27
N GLY A 569 29.52 13.19 11.14
CA GLY A 569 28.85 14.47 10.95
C GLY A 569 29.71 15.57 10.35
N ASP A 570 31.04 15.38 10.25
CA ASP A 570 31.89 16.32 9.53
C ASP A 570 31.58 16.34 8.04
N ARG A 571 31.72 17.49 7.42
CA ARG A 571 31.52 17.66 5.98
C ARG A 571 32.58 16.88 5.21
N PHE A 572 32.11 16.11 4.24
CA PHE A 572 32.98 15.47 3.26
C PHE A 572 33.23 16.43 2.08
N SER A 573 34.41 17.04 2.01
CA SER A 573 34.74 18.02 0.97
C SER A 573 35.42 17.38 -0.23
N GLU A 574 34.68 16.99 -1.27
CA GLU A 574 35.15 16.95 -2.64
C GLU A 574 34.34 17.97 -3.43
N ARG A 575 34.89 19.17 -3.66
CA ARG A 575 34.56 20.28 -4.61
C ARG A 575 33.08 20.55 -5.02
N LEU A 576 32.04 19.91 -4.46
CA LEU A 576 30.64 20.09 -4.89
C LEU A 576 29.90 21.23 -4.16
N ASP A 577 30.43 21.77 -3.07
CA ASP A 577 29.70 22.62 -2.13
C ASP A 577 30.11 24.10 -2.14
N ASP A 578 30.67 24.64 -3.24
CA ASP A 578 31.13 26.05 -3.27
C ASP A 578 30.01 27.04 -3.62
N LYS A 579 28.86 26.56 -4.17
CA LYS A 579 27.72 27.42 -4.46
C LYS A 579 27.02 27.80 -3.15
N VAL A 580 26.79 29.10 -2.97
CA VAL A 580 26.12 29.64 -1.76
C VAL A 580 24.79 30.33 -2.07
N GLU A 581 24.47 30.54 -3.34
CA GLU A 581 23.23 31.16 -3.80
C GLU A 581 22.49 30.21 -4.73
N TYR A 582 21.21 30.00 -4.49
CA TYR A 582 20.36 29.09 -5.26
C TYR A 582 19.02 29.74 -5.60
N GLY A 583 18.49 29.41 -6.76
CA GLY A 583 17.11 29.71 -7.17
C GLY A 583 16.17 28.56 -6.97
N ARG A 584 14.87 28.83 -7.11
CA ARG A 584 13.81 27.81 -7.13
C ARG A 584 13.98 26.90 -8.35
N GLY A 585 13.67 25.60 -8.19
CA GLY A 585 13.92 24.59 -9.20
C GLY A 585 15.33 23.98 -9.19
N GLU A 586 16.27 24.58 -8.43
CA GLU A 586 17.60 24.02 -8.25
C GLU A 586 17.66 23.03 -7.09
N ALA A 587 18.73 22.22 -7.03
CA ALA A 587 18.98 21.28 -5.96
C ALA A 587 20.24 21.66 -5.16
N VAL A 588 20.11 21.67 -3.84
CA VAL A 588 21.22 21.81 -2.89
C VAL A 588 21.70 20.42 -2.49
N GLN A 589 23.01 20.19 -2.52
CA GLN A 589 23.61 18.97 -2.01
C GLN A 589 24.66 19.26 -0.94
N ALA A 590 24.70 18.40 0.08
CA ALA A 590 25.75 18.41 1.09
C ALA A 590 26.15 16.97 1.43
N ARG A 591 27.44 16.72 1.61
CA ARG A 591 28.00 15.42 1.95
C ARG A 591 28.60 15.42 3.33
N PHE A 592 28.40 14.30 4.05
CA PHE A 592 28.88 14.14 5.41
C PHE A 592 29.50 12.77 5.63
N TRP A 593 30.53 12.71 6.47
CA TRP A 593 30.94 11.44 7.03
C TRP A 593 29.83 10.89 7.94
N SER A 594 29.46 9.65 7.70
CA SER A 594 28.33 8.99 8.35
C SER A 594 28.70 7.59 8.81
N HIS A 595 27.84 7.01 9.62
CA HIS A 595 27.85 5.59 9.94
C HIS A 595 26.82 4.86 9.09
N ASP A 596 26.92 3.52 9.05
CA ASP A 596 25.94 2.66 8.36
C ASP A 596 24.53 2.85 8.94
N PRO A 597 23.55 3.29 8.14
CA PRO A 597 22.21 3.58 8.64
C PRO A 597 21.43 2.33 9.05
N THR A 598 21.90 1.12 8.68
CA THR A 598 21.27 -0.14 9.10
C THR A 598 21.54 -0.49 10.57
N ALA A 599 22.54 0.13 11.19
CA ALA A 599 22.78 0.00 12.64
C ALA A 599 21.68 0.66 13.48
N ASN A 600 20.99 1.68 12.92
CA ASN A 600 19.86 2.36 13.55
C ASN A 600 19.02 3.04 12.45
N PHE A 601 17.86 2.52 12.17
CA PHE A 601 16.95 3.02 11.09
C PHE A 601 16.39 4.40 11.37
N ARG A 602 16.57 4.89 12.60
CA ARG A 602 15.96 6.14 13.07
C ARG A 602 14.45 6.18 12.80
N THR A 603 13.77 5.05 12.94
CA THR A 603 12.31 4.95 12.81
C THR A 603 11.65 5.96 13.74
N GLY A 604 10.74 6.78 13.20
CA GLY A 604 10.15 7.91 13.91
C GLY A 604 11.04 9.15 14.06
N ASN A 605 12.27 9.12 13.51
CA ASN A 605 13.22 10.23 13.54
C ASN A 605 13.87 10.43 12.17
N ASN A 606 14.52 11.56 11.93
CA ASN A 606 15.06 11.93 10.61
C ASN A 606 16.57 11.76 10.54
N PHE A 607 17.08 11.45 9.32
CA PHE A 607 18.48 11.54 8.95
C PHE A 607 18.83 12.91 8.34
N LEU A 608 17.84 13.60 7.76
CA LEU A 608 17.96 14.90 7.12
C LEU A 608 16.96 15.88 7.70
N LYS A 609 17.41 17.11 7.95
CA LYS A 609 16.53 18.27 8.15
C LYS A 609 17.02 19.43 7.28
N VAL A 610 16.11 20.10 6.60
CA VAL A 610 16.32 21.40 5.99
C VAL A 610 15.88 22.46 6.99
N GLN A 611 16.77 23.38 7.31
CA GLN A 611 16.50 24.42 8.29
C GLN A 611 16.58 25.81 7.67
N GLN A 612 15.57 26.64 7.92
CA GLN A 612 15.54 28.06 7.56
C GLN A 612 15.91 28.90 8.79
N LYS A 613 16.74 29.91 8.58
CA LYS A 613 17.07 30.89 9.63
C LYS A 613 15.94 31.89 9.78
N LYS A 614 15.39 31.99 10.97
CA LYS A 614 14.36 32.94 11.39
C LYS A 614 14.91 33.79 12.55
N GLN A 615 14.19 34.85 12.96
CA GLN A 615 14.59 35.69 14.09
C GLN A 615 14.86 34.91 15.39
N ALA A 616 14.06 33.88 15.66
CA ALA A 616 14.19 33.03 16.85
C ALA A 616 15.21 31.89 16.70
N GLY A 617 15.98 31.83 15.61
CA GLY A 617 16.95 30.78 15.33
C GLY A 617 16.60 29.93 14.11
N TRP A 618 17.13 28.70 14.05
CA TRP A 618 16.93 27.79 12.94
C TRP A 618 15.64 26.98 13.12
N LYS A 619 14.72 27.09 12.14
CA LYS A 619 13.46 26.34 12.10
C LYS A 619 13.54 25.25 11.02
N THR A 620 13.18 24.00 11.34
CA THR A 620 13.04 22.92 10.37
C THR A 620 11.87 23.22 9.42
N VAL A 621 12.07 23.07 8.11
CA VAL A 621 11.09 23.34 7.06
C VAL A 621 10.85 22.12 6.17
N ALA A 622 11.81 21.19 6.08
CA ALA A 622 11.65 19.89 5.43
C ALA A 622 12.54 18.84 6.09
N THR A 623 12.25 17.57 5.87
CA THR A 623 12.94 16.41 6.41
C THR A 623 13.07 15.31 5.35
N ASP A 624 13.67 14.16 5.66
CA ASP A 624 13.68 12.96 4.82
C ASP A 624 12.31 12.25 4.71
N SER A 625 11.25 12.90 5.18
CA SER A 625 9.86 12.51 4.92
C SER A 625 9.21 13.34 3.81
N ASP A 626 9.90 14.39 3.32
CA ASP A 626 9.35 15.31 2.31
C ASP A 626 9.80 14.90 0.90
N TRP A 627 8.90 15.01 -0.08
CA TRP A 627 9.17 14.64 -1.48
C TRP A 627 10.35 15.40 -2.09
N SER A 628 10.59 16.61 -1.64
CA SER A 628 11.68 17.48 -2.12
C SER A 628 13.06 17.06 -1.63
N THR A 629 13.18 16.04 -0.78
CA THR A 629 14.47 15.65 -0.20
C THR A 629 14.85 14.21 -0.54
N THR A 630 16.18 13.94 -0.57
CA THR A 630 16.71 12.57 -0.60
C THR A 630 17.92 12.44 0.30
N VAL A 631 18.10 11.25 0.86
CA VAL A 631 19.34 10.86 1.56
C VAL A 631 19.90 9.63 0.88
N ARG A 632 21.15 9.66 0.46
CA ARG A 632 21.87 8.52 -0.14
C ARG A 632 23.11 8.20 0.66
N TRP A 633 23.39 6.92 0.83
CA TRP A 633 24.62 6.45 1.45
C TRP A 633 25.51 5.75 0.42
N GLN A 634 26.80 5.94 0.59
CA GLN A 634 27.83 5.29 -0.20
C GLN A 634 28.98 4.84 0.72
N ALA A 635 29.41 3.58 0.58
CA ALA A 635 30.59 3.11 1.24
C ALA A 635 31.84 3.82 0.67
N LYS A 636 32.72 4.31 1.52
CA LYS A 636 33.99 4.94 1.15
C LYS A 636 35.06 4.52 2.16
N ASP A 637 36.13 3.88 1.69
CA ASP A 637 37.23 3.36 2.53
C ASP A 637 36.67 2.47 3.69
N GLN A 638 36.88 2.89 4.93
CA GLN A 638 36.36 2.21 6.13
C GLN A 638 35.11 2.87 6.71
N GLY A 639 34.47 3.80 5.98
CA GLY A 639 33.32 4.55 6.46
C GLY A 639 32.18 4.64 5.45
N MET A 640 31.25 5.50 5.78
CA MET A 640 30.09 5.83 4.92
C MET A 640 30.06 7.32 4.65
N ILE A 641 29.61 7.68 3.45
CA ILE A 641 29.26 9.05 3.10
C ILE A 641 27.77 9.15 2.95
N ALA A 642 27.13 10.05 3.67
CA ALA A 642 25.75 10.46 3.46
C ALA A 642 25.72 11.68 2.54
N THR A 643 25.00 11.58 1.42
CA THR A 643 24.68 12.70 0.52
C THR A 643 23.24 13.12 0.75
N LEU A 644 23.05 14.32 1.25
CA LEU A 644 21.76 14.94 1.46
C LEU A 644 21.47 15.85 0.27
N THR A 645 20.28 15.69 -0.33
CA THR A 645 19.83 16.55 -1.43
C THR A 645 18.50 17.19 -1.05
N TRP A 646 18.35 18.46 -1.36
CA TRP A 646 17.10 19.20 -1.24
C TRP A 646 16.79 19.94 -2.55
N HIS A 647 15.69 19.59 -3.19
CA HIS A 647 15.14 20.28 -4.35
C HIS A 647 14.31 21.46 -3.88
N ILE A 648 14.61 22.64 -4.36
CA ILE A 648 13.97 23.88 -3.93
C ILE A 648 12.68 24.09 -4.70
N ASP A 649 11.55 23.82 -4.04
CA ASP A 649 10.23 24.01 -4.65
C ASP A 649 9.91 25.49 -4.93
N ALA A 650 8.95 25.73 -5.84
CA ALA A 650 8.55 27.06 -6.28
C ALA A 650 8.02 27.97 -5.16
N ASN A 651 7.50 27.39 -4.09
CA ASN A 651 6.90 28.07 -2.93
C ASN A 651 7.86 28.31 -1.76
N VAL A 652 9.15 27.91 -1.91
CA VAL A 652 10.16 28.14 -0.87
C VAL A 652 10.41 29.63 -0.71
N GLU A 653 10.40 30.14 0.53
CA GLU A 653 10.64 31.55 0.85
C GLU A 653 12.11 31.93 0.60
N ASN A 654 12.36 33.20 0.26
CA ASN A 654 13.72 33.73 0.24
C ASN A 654 14.32 33.73 1.64
N GLY A 655 15.62 33.52 1.76
CA GLY A 655 16.32 33.57 3.05
C GLY A 655 17.51 32.63 3.16
N GLU A 656 18.06 32.57 4.36
CA GLU A 656 19.19 31.72 4.69
C GLU A 656 18.70 30.31 5.13
N TYR A 657 19.34 29.29 4.54
CA TYR A 657 19.03 27.87 4.81
C TYR A 657 20.31 27.07 5.08
N ARG A 658 20.13 25.90 5.68
CA ARG A 658 21.18 24.88 5.80
C ARG A 658 20.58 23.47 5.80
N LEU A 659 21.37 22.49 5.39
CA LEU A 659 21.08 21.08 5.56
C LEU A 659 21.71 20.58 6.87
N MET A 660 21.00 19.76 7.61
CA MET A 660 21.47 19.12 8.83
C MET A 660 21.41 17.60 8.65
N HIS A 661 22.55 16.95 8.82
CA HIS A 661 22.66 15.49 8.88
C HIS A 661 22.59 15.02 10.32
N LEU A 662 21.88 13.92 10.53
CA LEU A 662 21.68 13.27 11.84
C LEU A 662 21.95 11.78 11.73
N GLY A 663 22.55 11.17 12.73
CA GLY A 663 22.81 9.73 12.73
C GLY A 663 23.23 9.24 14.10
N HIS A 664 23.56 7.93 14.17
CA HIS A 664 24.14 7.31 15.34
C HIS A 664 25.44 6.61 14.95
N GLY A 665 26.44 6.72 15.76
CA GLY A 665 27.70 6.01 15.63
C GLY A 665 27.62 4.56 16.08
N PRO A 666 28.72 3.80 16.03
CA PRO A 666 28.77 2.35 16.33
C PRO A 666 28.27 1.96 17.71
N GLN A 667 28.47 2.85 18.69
CA GLN A 667 28.05 2.64 20.08
C GLN A 667 26.67 3.23 20.39
N GLY A 668 25.89 3.60 19.34
CA GLY A 668 24.58 4.24 19.50
C GLY A 668 24.63 5.71 19.87
N ASN A 669 25.81 6.33 20.00
CA ASN A 669 25.93 7.76 20.31
C ASN A 669 25.43 8.61 19.14
N PRO A 670 24.51 9.57 19.38
CA PRO A 670 24.00 10.42 18.32
C PRO A 670 25.07 11.40 17.84
N PHE A 671 25.09 11.66 16.52
CA PHE A 671 25.89 12.73 15.93
C PHE A 671 25.04 13.64 15.06
N LYS A 672 25.54 14.82 14.77
CA LYS A 672 24.94 15.79 13.86
C LYS A 672 26.00 16.54 13.07
N GLY A 673 25.67 16.88 11.82
CA GLY A 673 26.50 17.70 10.95
C GLY A 673 25.68 18.80 10.26
N TYR A 674 26.33 19.88 9.87
CA TYR A 674 25.68 21.01 9.19
C TYR A 674 26.37 21.36 7.89
N SER A 675 25.60 21.63 6.82
CA SER A 675 26.12 22.24 5.61
C SER A 675 26.58 23.69 5.87
N ARG A 676 27.19 24.31 4.85
CA ARG A 676 27.27 25.78 4.81
C ARG A 676 25.87 26.39 4.83
N THR A 677 25.76 27.62 5.33
CA THR A 677 24.56 28.45 5.10
C THR A 677 24.49 28.82 3.63
N ILE A 678 23.34 28.67 3.04
CA ILE A 678 23.04 29.02 1.64
C ILE A 678 21.95 30.08 1.59
N GLN A 679 21.92 30.86 0.54
CA GLN A 679 20.94 31.91 0.29
C GLN A 679 19.99 31.45 -0.83
N ILE A 680 18.68 31.42 -0.55
CA ILE A 680 17.62 31.24 -1.56
C ILE A 680 17.10 32.62 -1.98
N LYS A 681 17.09 32.87 -3.31
CA LYS A 681 16.65 34.14 -3.92
C LYS A 681 15.33 34.01 -4.65
#